data_a4788c686e601b9452d539d93453f60e
#
_entry.id   a4788c686e601b9452d539d93453f60e
#
_cell.length_a   1.000
_cell.length_b   1.000
_cell.length_c   1.000
_cell.angle_alpha   90.00
_cell.angle_beta   90.00
_cell.angle_gamma   90.00
#
_symmetry.space_group_name_H-M   'P 1'
#
loop_
_entity.id
_entity.type
_entity.pdbx_description
1 polymer ?
#
loop_
_entity_poly.entity_id
_entity_poly.type
_entity_poly.pdbx_seq_one_letter_code
_entity_poly.pdbx_strand_id
1 'polypeptide(L)'
;MVGIVVVSHSDALAEGVVKLAREMGGADLALEAAGGTEDAGVLGTDAERVRAAIERAMSPDGVLVLMDLGSALMSAEFALELLDDPPGRVLLSEAPLVEGAVAAAAAASGGASLEEVAAEARGALVMKSSQLGVQDGGAPETRNAGPTDAERSEAPECEASIPVLGAIGLHARPAARFVETVRGFDAEVRVAKAGAGGAPVRATSLTNVVALGARFGDTLLVSASGRDAADAIAALKDLSDDGFGDGIAPGTPPPSSVLSAQAPANTTAPAGPPAPGSVLSGVPASAGIAAGEAHHLHGALRPPPDRPASDPADERRRLTEAIAAARTAIEHDRDTVAARAGKAEAAIFDAHLVLLEDEALLEPAHSAIDAGATAERAWYDAAQQVAERYRALEEPLLQERAADVLDVGRRVVGALTGEAAAGRALSGVVLAGELTPADAAALDPARVTGIATAHGTATAHAAILARALGLPAVVGLGKAVLGIDEGTTVLLDGEAGTFQVDPPENVLREASERRQRAEATRARARERAREPGATRDGTRIEVFANLGSAGEAATAVELGAEGVGLLRTEFLFLDRVELPGEEEQAATLREIAIALDGRPLVVRTLDAGADKPLPALPMPPEANPFLGVRGIRLTLERGDVLATQLRAILRVAAEHPVKVMLPMVATLHEIEAARAALAQARDDTGIDAPLEFGIMVEVPAAALDAAKLAEHVDFFSLGTNDLTQYTMAAERGDERLAALLTGPQPAVLRLIRETVAGAAGHGRWVGVCGELAGDPAAAVLLAGLGVTELSMAPALVPGVKQALRGVELAQARAAAQAALAAPDASAARAVGAELL
;
A
#
# COMPACT_ATOMS: atom_id res chain seq x y z
N MET A 1 -46.03 -29.80 14.88
CA MET A 1 -45.13 -29.50 13.77
C MET A 1 -44.18 -28.37 14.21
N VAL A 2 -42.94 -28.47 13.83
CA VAL A 2 -41.93 -27.45 14.12
C VAL A 2 -42.33 -26.15 13.45
N GLY A 3 -42.32 -25.05 14.22
CA GLY A 3 -42.51 -23.70 13.68
C GLY A 3 -41.23 -23.16 13.03
N ILE A 4 -41.35 -22.24 12.10
CA ILE A 4 -40.20 -21.63 11.41
C ILE A 4 -40.36 -20.11 11.47
N VAL A 5 -39.28 -19.43 11.85
CA VAL A 5 -39.15 -17.96 11.84
C VAL A 5 -38.03 -17.53 10.91
N VAL A 6 -38.31 -16.57 10.04
CA VAL A 6 -37.34 -15.98 9.10
C VAL A 6 -37.04 -14.55 9.56
N VAL A 7 -35.81 -14.32 9.98
CA VAL A 7 -35.29 -13.03 10.46
C VAL A 7 -34.44 -12.38 9.38
N SER A 8 -34.72 -11.12 9.03
CA SER A 8 -33.99 -10.39 8.02
C SER A 8 -33.92 -8.89 8.33
N HIS A 9 -32.90 -8.21 7.84
CA HIS A 9 -32.82 -6.75 7.89
C HIS A 9 -33.92 -6.07 7.06
N SER A 10 -34.53 -6.79 6.11
CA SER A 10 -35.59 -6.29 5.26
C SER A 10 -36.92 -7.01 5.55
N ASP A 11 -37.93 -6.25 5.92
CA ASP A 11 -39.31 -6.77 6.12
C ASP A 11 -39.81 -7.44 4.83
N ALA A 12 -39.66 -6.80 3.69
CA ALA A 12 -40.05 -7.35 2.40
C ALA A 12 -39.32 -8.64 2.03
N LEU A 13 -38.03 -8.80 2.43
CA LEU A 13 -37.26 -10.03 2.19
C LEU A 13 -37.76 -11.15 3.09
N ALA A 14 -37.95 -10.90 4.38
CA ALA A 14 -38.47 -11.89 5.33
C ALA A 14 -39.85 -12.40 4.90
N GLU A 15 -40.77 -11.49 4.54
CA GLU A 15 -42.10 -11.82 4.02
C GLU A 15 -42.04 -12.61 2.70
N GLY A 16 -41.15 -12.22 1.79
CA GLY A 16 -40.91 -12.90 0.50
C GLY A 16 -40.47 -14.35 0.70
N VAL A 17 -39.51 -14.58 1.62
CA VAL A 17 -38.99 -15.93 1.95
C VAL A 17 -40.10 -16.77 2.62
N VAL A 18 -40.83 -16.22 3.59
CA VAL A 18 -41.97 -16.90 4.24
C VAL A 18 -43.04 -17.27 3.22
N LYS A 19 -43.36 -16.37 2.30
CA LYS A 19 -44.33 -16.65 1.23
C LYS A 19 -43.88 -17.81 0.35
N LEU A 20 -42.58 -17.84 -0.07
CA LEU A 20 -42.05 -18.92 -0.87
C LEU A 20 -42.04 -20.26 -0.11
N ALA A 21 -41.58 -20.25 1.14
CA ALA A 21 -41.56 -21.44 2.00
C ALA A 21 -42.94 -22.01 2.26
N ARG A 22 -43.97 -21.14 2.41
CA ARG A 22 -45.36 -21.53 2.63
C ARG A 22 -45.98 -22.30 1.46
N GLU A 23 -45.52 -22.07 0.22
CA GLU A 23 -45.95 -22.85 -0.96
C GLU A 23 -45.51 -24.31 -0.87
N MET A 24 -44.40 -24.56 -0.18
CA MET A 24 -43.84 -25.92 -0.01
C MET A 24 -44.33 -26.60 1.28
N GLY A 25 -44.45 -25.80 2.37
CA GLY A 25 -44.85 -26.31 3.68
C GLY A 25 -46.36 -26.40 3.92
N GLY A 26 -47.20 -25.80 3.06
CA GLY A 26 -48.65 -25.76 3.20
C GLY A 26 -49.16 -24.73 4.17
N ALA A 27 -50.51 -24.60 4.25
CA ALA A 27 -51.21 -23.54 5.01
C ALA A 27 -51.20 -23.76 6.54
N ASP A 28 -51.02 -25.02 6.97
CA ASP A 28 -51.10 -25.40 8.39
C ASP A 28 -49.77 -25.25 9.15
N LEU A 29 -48.69 -24.94 8.44
CA LEU A 29 -47.35 -24.73 9.04
C LEU A 29 -47.21 -23.32 9.62
N ALA A 30 -46.78 -23.23 10.89
CA ALA A 30 -46.49 -21.97 11.54
C ALA A 30 -45.20 -21.37 10.96
N LEU A 31 -45.36 -20.45 10.03
CA LEU A 31 -44.28 -19.70 9.33
C LEU A 31 -44.44 -18.21 9.58
N GLU A 32 -43.48 -17.59 10.26
CA GLU A 32 -43.50 -16.19 10.66
C GLU A 32 -42.30 -15.41 10.09
N ALA A 33 -42.56 -14.16 9.71
CA ALA A 33 -41.54 -13.22 9.30
C ALA A 33 -41.23 -12.22 10.42
N ALA A 34 -39.95 -11.91 10.59
CA ALA A 34 -39.46 -10.87 11.48
C ALA A 34 -38.36 -10.07 10.76
N GLY A 35 -38.75 -9.08 9.97
CA GLY A 35 -37.83 -8.22 9.22
C GLY A 35 -38.02 -6.75 9.55
N GLY A 36 -36.99 -5.92 9.28
CA GLY A 36 -37.03 -4.47 9.46
C GLY A 36 -37.07 -4.03 10.93
N THR A 37 -37.26 -2.71 11.12
CA THR A 37 -37.45 -2.05 12.42
C THR A 37 -38.91 -1.67 12.62
N GLU A 38 -39.25 -0.96 13.73
CA GLU A 38 -40.58 -0.42 13.96
C GLU A 38 -41.05 0.56 12.86
N ASP A 39 -40.07 1.25 12.22
CA ASP A 39 -40.36 2.19 11.14
C ASP A 39 -40.48 1.44 9.80
N ALA A 40 -41.63 1.55 9.15
CA ALA A 40 -41.92 0.85 7.90
C ALA A 40 -40.94 1.23 6.77
N GLY A 41 -40.24 0.21 6.20
CA GLY A 41 -39.30 0.38 5.08
C GLY A 41 -37.88 0.73 5.50
N VAL A 42 -37.55 0.86 6.76
CA VAL A 42 -36.21 1.04 7.29
C VAL A 42 -35.55 -0.32 7.46
N LEU A 43 -34.35 -0.47 6.89
CA LEU A 43 -33.54 -1.69 7.04
C LEU A 43 -33.01 -1.79 8.47
N GLY A 44 -33.05 -2.97 9.05
CA GLY A 44 -32.56 -3.27 10.40
C GLY A 44 -33.24 -4.50 10.98
N THR A 45 -32.95 -4.81 12.23
CA THR A 45 -33.57 -5.93 12.97
C THR A 45 -34.01 -5.46 14.36
N ASP A 46 -35.13 -5.95 14.83
CA ASP A 46 -35.73 -5.60 16.12
C ASP A 46 -35.97 -6.87 16.94
N ALA A 47 -35.40 -6.96 18.13
CA ALA A 47 -35.47 -8.15 18.98
C ALA A 47 -36.85 -8.43 19.49
N GLU A 48 -37.70 -7.39 19.76
CA GLU A 48 -39.10 -7.57 20.18
C GLU A 48 -39.96 -8.12 19.04
N ARG A 49 -39.72 -7.70 17.80
CA ARG A 49 -40.37 -8.28 16.61
C ARG A 49 -39.96 -9.75 16.41
N VAL A 50 -38.70 -10.07 16.59
CA VAL A 50 -38.18 -11.46 16.53
C VAL A 50 -38.81 -12.30 17.64
N ARG A 51 -38.83 -11.81 18.89
CA ARG A 51 -39.48 -12.48 20.01
C ARG A 51 -40.97 -12.77 19.73
N ALA A 52 -41.73 -11.76 19.30
CA ALA A 52 -43.13 -11.91 18.96
C ALA A 52 -43.36 -12.92 17.80
N ALA A 53 -42.48 -13.00 16.83
CA ALA A 53 -42.55 -13.98 15.74
C ALA A 53 -42.26 -15.40 16.25
N ILE A 54 -41.28 -15.57 17.14
CA ILE A 54 -40.99 -16.85 17.80
C ILE A 54 -42.18 -17.32 18.60
N GLU A 55 -42.78 -16.44 19.39
CA GLU A 55 -43.99 -16.77 20.19
C GLU A 55 -45.17 -17.21 19.32
N ARG A 56 -45.40 -16.56 18.16
CA ARG A 56 -46.46 -16.94 17.23
C ARG A 56 -46.22 -18.28 16.54
N ALA A 57 -44.94 -18.57 16.24
CA ALA A 57 -44.51 -19.83 15.61
C ALA A 57 -44.36 -20.98 16.63
N MET A 58 -44.41 -20.69 17.94
CA MET A 58 -44.08 -21.64 18.98
C MET A 58 -45.02 -22.84 19.02
N SER A 59 -44.43 -24.04 19.11
CA SER A 59 -45.12 -25.31 19.27
C SER A 59 -44.37 -26.23 20.26
N PRO A 60 -45.03 -27.29 20.76
CA PRO A 60 -44.33 -28.29 21.57
C PRO A 60 -43.19 -29.00 20.84
N ASP A 61 -43.21 -29.03 19.52
CA ASP A 61 -42.18 -29.64 18.69
C ASP A 61 -40.99 -28.68 18.45
N GLY A 62 -41.07 -27.43 18.91
CA GLY A 62 -40.06 -26.39 18.86
C GLY A 62 -40.18 -25.44 17.67
N VAL A 63 -39.20 -24.51 17.57
CA VAL A 63 -39.11 -23.48 16.54
C VAL A 63 -37.68 -23.45 15.97
N LEU A 64 -37.57 -23.45 14.64
CA LEU A 64 -36.33 -23.17 13.92
C LEU A 64 -36.32 -21.69 13.50
N VAL A 65 -35.26 -20.96 13.84
CA VAL A 65 -35.04 -19.57 13.42
C VAL A 65 -33.94 -19.53 12.37
N LEU A 66 -34.27 -19.02 11.19
CA LEU A 66 -33.34 -18.76 10.09
C LEU A 66 -33.12 -17.26 9.99
N MET A 67 -31.88 -16.84 9.74
CA MET A 67 -31.51 -15.43 9.74
C MET A 67 -30.55 -15.08 8.62
N ASP A 68 -30.49 -13.80 8.20
CA ASP A 68 -29.56 -13.33 7.20
C ASP A 68 -28.17 -13.07 7.80
N LEU A 69 -27.78 -11.87 8.17
CA LEU A 69 -26.41 -11.52 8.55
C LEU A 69 -26.34 -10.81 9.91
N GLY A 70 -25.16 -10.88 10.56
CA GLY A 70 -24.70 -10.00 11.64
C GLY A 70 -25.73 -9.64 12.70
N SER A 71 -26.34 -8.44 12.64
CA SER A 71 -27.27 -7.97 13.66
C SER A 71 -28.57 -8.77 13.75
N ALA A 72 -28.94 -9.53 12.72
CA ALA A 72 -30.10 -10.44 12.80
C ALA A 72 -29.86 -11.60 13.79
N LEU A 73 -28.61 -12.11 13.86
CA LEU A 73 -28.18 -13.08 14.86
C LEU A 73 -28.26 -12.46 16.27
N MET A 74 -27.70 -11.28 16.48
CA MET A 74 -27.73 -10.59 17.77
C MET A 74 -29.16 -10.31 18.23
N SER A 75 -30.03 -9.88 17.30
CA SER A 75 -31.44 -9.65 17.63
C SER A 75 -32.20 -10.95 17.95
N ALA A 76 -31.84 -12.06 17.28
CA ALA A 76 -32.41 -13.38 17.58
C ALA A 76 -31.93 -13.91 18.93
N GLU A 77 -30.63 -13.78 19.25
CA GLU A 77 -30.08 -14.14 20.56
C GLU A 77 -30.73 -13.34 21.70
N PHE A 78 -30.83 -12.02 21.51
CA PHE A 78 -31.49 -11.17 22.51
C PHE A 78 -32.97 -11.47 22.64
N ALA A 79 -33.68 -11.81 21.56
CA ALA A 79 -35.06 -12.26 21.59
C ALA A 79 -35.23 -13.56 22.42
N LEU A 80 -34.26 -14.47 22.39
CA LEU A 80 -34.26 -15.69 23.22
C LEU A 80 -34.18 -15.37 24.72
N GLU A 81 -33.40 -14.35 25.11
CA GLU A 81 -33.28 -13.90 26.50
C GLU A 81 -34.58 -13.25 27.02
N LEU A 82 -35.40 -12.74 26.10
CA LEU A 82 -36.68 -12.09 26.42
C LEU A 82 -37.88 -13.08 26.47
N LEU A 83 -37.67 -14.37 26.14
CA LEU A 83 -38.73 -15.39 26.18
C LEU A 83 -38.92 -15.92 27.61
N ASP A 84 -40.14 -15.85 28.13
CA ASP A 84 -40.52 -16.40 29.42
C ASP A 84 -41.00 -17.87 29.29
N ASP A 85 -40.19 -18.84 29.70
CA ASP A 85 -40.47 -20.29 29.80
C ASP A 85 -41.24 -20.87 28.58
N PRO A 86 -40.63 -20.92 27.39
CA PRO A 86 -41.31 -21.34 26.16
C PRO A 86 -41.65 -22.84 26.20
N PRO A 87 -42.84 -23.24 25.69
CA PRO A 87 -43.32 -24.63 25.74
C PRO A 87 -42.52 -25.59 24.83
N GLY A 88 -41.62 -25.10 23.96
CA GLY A 88 -40.74 -25.85 23.07
C GLY A 88 -39.38 -25.24 22.95
N ARG A 89 -38.42 -25.99 22.43
CA ARG A 89 -37.04 -25.50 22.15
C ARG A 89 -37.02 -24.53 20.98
N VAL A 90 -36.19 -23.52 21.06
CA VAL A 90 -35.84 -22.65 19.92
C VAL A 90 -34.45 -22.96 19.47
N LEU A 91 -34.24 -23.17 18.16
CA LEU A 91 -32.97 -23.45 17.56
C LEU A 91 -32.65 -22.39 16.50
N LEU A 92 -31.51 -21.67 16.68
CA LEU A 92 -30.97 -20.77 15.68
C LEU A 92 -30.16 -21.59 14.67
N SER A 93 -30.26 -21.28 13.37
CA SER A 93 -29.57 -22.02 12.31
C SER A 93 -28.84 -21.12 11.35
N GLU A 94 -27.63 -21.52 11.00
CA GLU A 94 -26.74 -20.92 10.01
C GLU A 94 -27.11 -21.31 8.55
N ALA A 95 -28.22 -21.99 8.35
CA ALA A 95 -28.67 -22.42 7.02
C ALA A 95 -28.90 -21.22 6.07
N PRO A 96 -28.72 -21.40 4.74
CA PRO A 96 -29.02 -20.36 3.76
C PRO A 96 -30.47 -19.91 3.84
N LEU A 97 -30.72 -18.59 3.97
CA LEU A 97 -32.00 -18.02 4.36
C LEU A 97 -33.16 -18.47 3.44
N VAL A 98 -32.98 -18.41 2.12
CA VAL A 98 -34.04 -18.71 1.15
C VAL A 98 -34.21 -20.21 0.93
N GLU A 99 -33.16 -20.88 0.51
CA GLU A 99 -33.16 -22.31 0.24
C GLU A 99 -33.38 -23.12 1.52
N GLY A 100 -32.78 -22.71 2.62
CA GLY A 100 -32.98 -23.32 3.94
C GLY A 100 -34.41 -23.20 4.46
N ALA A 101 -35.05 -22.06 4.28
CA ALA A 101 -36.46 -21.87 4.69
C ALA A 101 -37.40 -22.78 3.88
N VAL A 102 -37.16 -22.94 2.59
CA VAL A 102 -37.93 -23.84 1.71
C VAL A 102 -37.74 -25.30 2.11
N ALA A 103 -36.51 -25.75 2.35
CA ALA A 103 -36.22 -27.10 2.79
C ALA A 103 -36.75 -27.40 4.19
N ALA A 104 -36.59 -26.48 5.12
CA ALA A 104 -37.16 -26.56 6.47
C ALA A 104 -38.69 -26.70 6.46
N ALA A 105 -39.36 -25.88 5.64
CA ALA A 105 -40.81 -25.93 5.51
C ALA A 105 -41.31 -27.27 4.98
N ALA A 106 -40.62 -27.84 3.98
CA ALA A 106 -40.93 -29.16 3.44
C ALA A 106 -40.73 -30.28 4.49
N ALA A 107 -39.63 -30.27 5.22
CA ALA A 107 -39.33 -31.24 6.27
C ALA A 107 -40.30 -31.13 7.46
N ALA A 108 -40.57 -29.91 7.95
CA ALA A 108 -41.53 -29.66 9.06
C ALA A 108 -42.96 -30.13 8.68
N SER A 109 -43.40 -29.89 7.45
CA SER A 109 -44.70 -30.37 6.95
C SER A 109 -44.73 -31.88 6.84
N GLY A 110 -43.62 -32.55 6.63
CA GLY A 110 -43.47 -34.02 6.65
C GLY A 110 -43.46 -34.60 8.07
N GLY A 111 -43.51 -33.79 9.13
CA GLY A 111 -43.50 -34.24 10.51
C GLY A 111 -42.13 -34.55 11.09
N ALA A 112 -41.05 -34.04 10.50
CA ALA A 112 -39.69 -34.20 10.99
C ALA A 112 -39.46 -33.47 12.35
N SER A 113 -38.52 -33.98 13.15
CA SER A 113 -38.08 -33.38 14.40
C SER A 113 -37.36 -32.06 14.18
N LEU A 114 -37.19 -31.21 15.21
CA LEU A 114 -36.51 -29.93 15.12
C LEU A 114 -35.09 -30.07 14.60
N GLU A 115 -34.38 -31.12 15.06
CA GLU A 115 -33.01 -31.43 14.62
C GLU A 115 -32.91 -31.85 13.12
N GLU A 116 -33.91 -32.63 12.67
CA GLU A 116 -33.98 -33.06 11.26
C GLU A 116 -34.36 -31.87 10.36
N VAL A 117 -35.33 -31.05 10.77
CA VAL A 117 -35.68 -29.81 10.05
C VAL A 117 -34.48 -28.87 9.91
N ALA A 118 -33.70 -28.72 10.98
CA ALA A 118 -32.49 -27.89 10.93
C ALA A 118 -31.38 -28.51 10.05
N ALA A 119 -31.24 -29.83 10.02
CA ALA A 119 -30.29 -30.54 9.16
C ALA A 119 -30.67 -30.39 7.67
N GLU A 120 -31.93 -30.54 7.31
CA GLU A 120 -32.44 -30.33 5.95
C GLU A 120 -32.25 -28.87 5.49
N ALA A 121 -32.48 -27.88 6.40
CA ALA A 121 -32.25 -26.49 6.12
C ALA A 121 -30.77 -26.23 5.76
N ARG A 122 -29.80 -26.78 6.53
CA ARG A 122 -28.37 -26.67 6.27
C ARG A 122 -27.94 -27.34 4.97
N GLY A 123 -28.56 -28.49 4.64
CA GLY A 123 -28.27 -29.22 3.41
C GLY A 123 -28.86 -28.63 2.13
N ALA A 124 -29.67 -27.57 2.21
CA ALA A 124 -30.46 -27.06 1.09
C ALA A 124 -29.65 -26.61 -0.14
N LEU A 125 -28.37 -26.24 -0.01
CA LEU A 125 -27.50 -25.88 -1.15
C LEU A 125 -26.99 -27.07 -1.94
N VAL A 126 -26.99 -28.28 -1.38
CA VAL A 126 -26.49 -29.50 -2.06
C VAL A 126 -27.30 -29.78 -3.34
N MET A 127 -28.61 -29.62 -3.29
CA MET A 127 -29.47 -29.79 -4.47
C MET A 127 -29.19 -28.74 -5.56
N LYS A 128 -28.93 -27.51 -5.16
CA LYS A 128 -28.63 -26.39 -6.08
C LYS A 128 -27.26 -26.59 -6.75
N SER A 129 -26.24 -27.03 -6.00
CA SER A 129 -24.93 -27.39 -6.52
C SER A 129 -24.98 -28.55 -7.52
N SER A 130 -25.80 -29.57 -7.22
CA SER A 130 -26.04 -30.71 -8.13
C SER A 130 -26.70 -30.26 -9.44
N GLN A 131 -27.67 -29.35 -9.40
CA GLN A 131 -28.34 -28.85 -10.61
C GLN A 131 -27.44 -27.95 -11.47
N LEU A 132 -26.47 -27.27 -10.87
CA LEU A 132 -25.48 -26.45 -11.57
C LEU A 132 -24.26 -27.23 -12.10
N GLY A 133 -24.25 -28.59 -11.91
CA GLY A 133 -23.16 -29.43 -12.36
C GLY A 133 -21.85 -29.29 -11.60
N VAL A 134 -21.87 -28.65 -10.41
CA VAL A 134 -20.74 -28.61 -9.50
C VAL A 134 -20.68 -29.96 -8.80
N GLN A 135 -19.74 -30.85 -9.22
CA GLN A 135 -19.51 -32.10 -8.55
C GLN A 135 -18.79 -31.87 -7.23
N ASP A 136 -19.49 -31.93 -6.13
CA ASP A 136 -18.88 -32.16 -4.84
C ASP A 136 -18.29 -33.57 -4.82
N GLY A 137 -16.97 -33.66 -4.60
CA GLY A 137 -16.26 -34.93 -4.41
C GLY A 137 -16.84 -35.68 -3.22
N GLY A 138 -17.46 -36.81 -3.51
CA GLY A 138 -18.25 -37.60 -2.55
C GLY A 138 -17.46 -37.97 -1.29
N ALA A 139 -18.18 -37.92 -0.18
CA ALA A 139 -17.74 -38.51 1.08
C ALA A 139 -17.53 -40.00 0.96
N PRO A 140 -16.44 -40.56 1.49
CA PRO A 140 -16.27 -42.01 1.50
C PRO A 140 -17.11 -42.68 2.58
N GLU A 141 -17.90 -43.65 2.14
CA GLU A 141 -18.59 -44.58 3.02
C GLU A 141 -17.63 -45.31 3.98
N THR A 142 -18.02 -45.34 5.23
CA THR A 142 -17.35 -46.13 6.30
C THR A 142 -17.41 -47.61 5.99
N ARG A 143 -16.27 -48.26 5.77
CA ARG A 143 -16.07 -49.69 5.94
C ARG A 143 -15.29 -49.99 7.21
N ASN A 144 -15.98 -50.66 8.13
CA ASN A 144 -15.41 -51.28 9.29
C ASN A 144 -14.29 -52.27 8.92
N ALA A 145 -13.14 -52.13 9.57
CA ALA A 145 -12.22 -53.24 9.83
C ALA A 145 -11.56 -52.98 11.17
N GLY A 146 -11.71 -53.96 12.06
CA GLY A 146 -11.32 -53.92 13.48
C GLY A 146 -9.80 -54.10 13.73
N PRO A 147 -9.38 -54.30 14.99
CA PRO A 147 -8.31 -53.58 15.62
C PRO A 147 -6.93 -54.19 15.56
N THR A 148 -5.87 -53.41 15.56
CA THR A 148 -4.55 -53.81 16.08
C THR A 148 -3.96 -52.64 16.87
N ASP A 149 -3.56 -53.03 18.07
CA ASP A 149 -2.96 -52.24 19.14
C ASP A 149 -1.69 -51.48 18.75
N ALA A 150 -1.62 -50.22 19.15
CA ALA A 150 -0.40 -49.59 19.73
C ALA A 150 -0.82 -48.32 20.46
N GLU A 151 -0.62 -48.34 21.76
CA GLU A 151 -0.80 -47.21 22.69
C GLU A 151 -0.08 -45.96 22.22
N ARG A 152 -0.81 -44.89 21.92
CA ARG A 152 -0.33 -43.51 21.96
C ARG A 152 -1.29 -42.70 22.82
N SER A 153 -0.74 -42.12 23.87
CA SER A 153 -1.32 -41.20 24.79
C SER A 153 -2.14 -40.12 24.00
N GLU A 154 -3.45 -40.09 24.18
CA GLU A 154 -4.34 -39.05 23.64
C GLU A 154 -4.09 -37.76 24.40
N ALA A 155 -3.30 -36.86 23.82
CA ALA A 155 -3.35 -35.43 24.15
C ALA A 155 -4.65 -34.83 23.58
N PRO A 156 -5.33 -33.88 24.24
CA PRO A 156 -6.57 -33.30 23.77
C PRO A 156 -6.36 -32.64 22.40
N GLU A 157 -7.15 -33.03 21.42
CA GLU A 157 -7.17 -32.44 20.09
C GLU A 157 -8.14 -31.24 20.14
N CYS A 158 -7.64 -30.04 19.81
CA CYS A 158 -8.41 -28.80 19.76
C CYS A 158 -8.55 -28.36 18.32
N GLU A 159 -9.74 -27.98 17.89
CA GLU A 159 -10.00 -27.42 16.58
C GLU A 159 -10.60 -26.02 16.68
N ALA A 160 -10.29 -25.16 15.71
CA ALA A 160 -10.87 -23.82 15.62
C ALA A 160 -10.96 -23.35 14.17
N SER A 161 -11.97 -22.53 13.92
CA SER A 161 -12.06 -21.74 12.68
C SER A 161 -11.58 -20.32 12.99
N ILE A 162 -10.59 -19.84 12.23
CA ILE A 162 -9.95 -18.53 12.43
C ILE A 162 -10.15 -17.72 11.15
N PRO A 163 -10.87 -16.57 11.19
CA PRO A 163 -11.05 -15.72 10.02
C PRO A 163 -9.74 -15.00 9.67
N VAL A 164 -9.48 -14.78 8.39
CA VAL A 164 -8.36 -13.95 7.93
C VAL A 164 -8.82 -12.50 7.83
N LEU A 165 -8.50 -11.70 8.84
CA LEU A 165 -8.94 -10.32 8.99
C LEU A 165 -7.89 -9.29 8.53
N GLY A 166 -6.67 -9.72 8.14
CA GLY A 166 -5.66 -8.86 7.55
C GLY A 166 -6.04 -8.42 6.14
N ALA A 167 -5.95 -7.14 5.82
CA ALA A 167 -6.48 -6.53 4.59
C ALA A 167 -5.94 -7.17 3.29
N ILE A 168 -4.71 -7.69 3.30
CA ILE A 168 -4.05 -8.32 2.13
C ILE A 168 -4.03 -9.86 2.27
N GLY A 169 -4.59 -10.42 3.35
CA GLY A 169 -4.54 -11.86 3.63
C GLY A 169 -3.22 -12.32 4.26
N LEU A 170 -2.98 -13.63 4.28
CA LEU A 170 -1.76 -14.25 4.84
C LEU A 170 -0.59 -14.20 3.85
N HIS A 171 -0.09 -13.00 3.54
CA HIS A 171 1.19 -12.82 2.84
C HIS A 171 2.39 -12.98 3.81
N ALA A 172 3.63 -12.81 3.33
CA ALA A 172 4.84 -13.18 4.06
C ALA A 172 4.91 -12.65 5.50
N ARG A 173 4.55 -11.39 5.78
CA ARG A 173 4.64 -10.79 7.12
C ARG A 173 3.60 -11.31 8.09
N PRO A 174 2.27 -11.31 7.78
CA PRO A 174 1.26 -11.99 8.58
C PRO A 174 1.52 -13.48 8.77
N ALA A 175 1.96 -14.19 7.72
CA ALA A 175 2.28 -15.60 7.80
C ALA A 175 3.51 -15.87 8.68
N ALA A 176 4.53 -15.02 8.66
CA ALA A 176 5.68 -15.13 9.57
C ALA A 176 5.25 -15.00 11.02
N ARG A 177 4.42 -14.00 11.36
CA ARG A 177 3.87 -13.85 12.73
C ARG A 177 3.00 -15.03 13.14
N PHE A 178 2.19 -15.56 12.20
CA PHE A 178 1.41 -16.78 12.44
C PHE A 178 2.32 -17.95 12.83
N VAL A 179 3.38 -18.17 12.07
CA VAL A 179 4.37 -19.24 12.32
C VAL A 179 5.12 -19.02 13.63
N GLU A 180 5.58 -17.80 13.91
CA GLU A 180 6.24 -17.47 15.18
C GLU A 180 5.34 -17.71 16.38
N THR A 181 4.06 -17.32 16.30
CA THR A 181 3.08 -17.57 17.36
C THR A 181 2.95 -19.07 17.61
N VAL A 182 2.80 -19.88 16.57
CA VAL A 182 2.68 -21.34 16.70
C VAL A 182 3.94 -21.96 17.32
N ARG A 183 5.14 -21.52 16.92
CA ARG A 183 6.42 -22.04 17.42
C ARG A 183 6.65 -21.75 18.91
N GLY A 184 5.92 -20.81 19.48
CA GLY A 184 5.98 -20.48 20.91
C GLY A 184 5.33 -21.52 21.83
N PHE A 185 4.64 -22.55 21.32
CA PHE A 185 3.86 -23.51 22.08
C PHE A 185 4.34 -24.95 21.85
N ASP A 186 4.24 -25.78 22.92
CA ASP A 186 4.49 -27.23 22.83
C ASP A 186 3.22 -27.94 22.30
N ALA A 187 2.95 -27.71 20.99
CA ALA A 187 1.78 -28.23 20.28
C ALA A 187 2.09 -28.49 18.81
N GLU A 188 1.57 -29.58 18.26
CA GLU A 188 1.54 -29.80 16.82
C GLU A 188 0.31 -29.11 16.26
N VAL A 189 0.51 -28.02 15.52
CA VAL A 189 -0.57 -27.24 14.91
C VAL A 189 -0.58 -27.48 13.40
N ARG A 190 -1.76 -27.78 12.87
CA ARG A 190 -2.02 -27.92 11.43
C ARG A 190 -3.06 -26.93 10.98
N VAL A 191 -2.93 -26.46 9.77
CA VAL A 191 -3.82 -25.44 9.20
C VAL A 191 -4.23 -25.81 7.77
N ALA A 192 -5.49 -25.54 7.45
CA ALA A 192 -6.03 -25.64 6.09
C ALA A 192 -6.93 -24.44 5.81
N LYS A 193 -7.08 -24.08 4.54
CA LYS A 193 -8.05 -23.07 4.10
C LYS A 193 -9.40 -23.75 3.94
N ALA A 194 -10.44 -23.19 4.55
CA ALA A 194 -11.81 -23.68 4.40
C ALA A 194 -12.24 -23.68 2.91
N GLY A 195 -12.81 -24.77 2.44
CA GLY A 195 -13.30 -24.90 1.07
C GLY A 195 -12.24 -25.19 -0.01
N ALA A 196 -10.95 -25.28 0.32
CA ALA A 196 -9.88 -25.48 -0.66
C ALA A 196 -9.55 -26.97 -0.97
N GLY A 197 -10.21 -27.97 -0.33
CA GLY A 197 -10.06 -29.40 -0.62
C GLY A 197 -8.64 -30.01 -0.42
N GLY A 198 -7.69 -29.25 0.14
CA GLY A 198 -6.31 -29.68 0.41
C GLY A 198 -6.16 -30.33 1.78
N ALA A 199 -5.15 -31.22 1.94
CA ALA A 199 -4.80 -31.77 3.25
C ALA A 199 -4.25 -30.67 4.15
N PRO A 200 -4.55 -30.68 5.49
CA PRO A 200 -3.99 -29.71 6.44
C PRO A 200 -2.46 -29.75 6.44
N VAL A 201 -1.84 -28.57 6.34
CA VAL A 201 -0.38 -28.39 6.35
C VAL A 201 0.14 -28.05 7.75
N ARG A 202 1.42 -28.29 8.03
CA ARG A 202 2.02 -27.88 9.28
C ARG A 202 2.11 -26.36 9.39
N ALA A 203 1.61 -25.81 10.49
CA ALA A 203 1.55 -24.39 10.77
C ALA A 203 2.90 -23.79 11.20
N THR A 204 3.93 -24.62 11.40
CA THR A 204 5.31 -24.21 11.73
C THR A 204 6.14 -23.84 10.50
N SER A 205 5.65 -24.11 9.27
CA SER A 205 6.33 -23.76 8.03
C SER A 205 5.70 -22.52 7.39
N LEU A 206 6.50 -21.49 7.19
CA LEU A 206 6.08 -20.25 6.52
C LEU A 206 5.65 -20.52 5.08
N THR A 207 6.44 -21.32 4.37
CA THR A 207 6.14 -21.73 2.98
C THR A 207 4.78 -22.42 2.86
N ASN A 208 4.47 -23.32 3.78
CA ASN A 208 3.21 -24.05 3.78
C ASN A 208 2.02 -23.15 4.11
N VAL A 209 2.15 -22.25 5.08
CA VAL A 209 1.11 -21.29 5.48
C VAL A 209 0.81 -20.30 4.34
N VAL A 210 1.85 -19.75 3.70
CA VAL A 210 1.71 -18.85 2.55
C VAL A 210 1.10 -19.57 1.34
N ALA A 211 1.48 -20.85 1.10
CA ALA A 211 0.96 -21.66 0.00
C ALA A 211 -0.55 -21.95 0.10
N LEU A 212 -1.19 -21.76 1.27
CA LEU A 212 -2.65 -21.80 1.40
C LEU A 212 -3.35 -20.70 0.60
N GLY A 213 -2.67 -19.62 0.24
CA GLY A 213 -3.23 -18.50 -0.50
C GLY A 213 -4.45 -17.89 0.19
N ALA A 214 -4.43 -17.82 1.52
CA ALA A 214 -5.57 -17.33 2.30
C ALA A 214 -5.68 -15.80 2.21
N ARG A 215 -6.81 -15.30 1.72
CA ARG A 215 -7.11 -13.89 1.47
C ARG A 215 -7.99 -13.30 2.58
N PHE A 216 -8.13 -11.98 2.58
CA PHE A 216 -9.11 -11.32 3.43
C PHE A 216 -10.50 -11.94 3.28
N GLY A 217 -11.12 -12.27 4.42
CA GLY A 217 -12.42 -12.92 4.48
C GLY A 217 -12.42 -14.44 4.36
N ASP A 218 -11.27 -15.05 4.02
CA ASP A 218 -11.13 -16.51 4.07
C ASP A 218 -11.11 -17.00 5.53
N THR A 219 -11.46 -18.27 5.73
CA THR A 219 -11.41 -18.92 7.05
C THR A 219 -10.34 -20.00 7.05
N LEU A 220 -9.51 -20.02 8.07
CA LEU A 220 -8.55 -21.06 8.34
C LEU A 220 -9.14 -22.10 9.29
N LEU A 221 -9.04 -23.36 8.91
CA LEU A 221 -9.34 -24.50 9.80
C LEU A 221 -8.04 -24.89 10.48
N VAL A 222 -7.94 -24.68 11.78
CA VAL A 222 -6.76 -24.97 12.57
C VAL A 222 -7.06 -26.13 13.51
N SER A 223 -6.22 -27.17 13.48
CA SER A 223 -6.23 -28.25 14.46
C SER A 223 -4.91 -28.27 15.23
N ALA A 224 -4.98 -28.43 16.54
CA ALA A 224 -3.83 -28.46 17.43
C ALA A 224 -3.89 -29.67 18.37
N SER A 225 -2.77 -30.34 18.54
CA SER A 225 -2.61 -31.44 19.49
C SER A 225 -1.32 -31.24 20.29
N GLY A 226 -1.32 -31.62 21.54
CA GLY A 226 -0.18 -31.44 22.44
C GLY A 226 -0.56 -30.75 23.75
N ARG A 227 0.44 -30.50 24.59
CA ARG A 227 0.20 -29.94 25.93
C ARG A 227 -0.39 -28.54 25.90
N ASP A 228 0.07 -27.72 24.98
CA ASP A 228 -0.29 -26.29 24.88
C ASP A 228 -1.27 -26.02 23.72
N ALA A 229 -2.00 -27.07 23.25
CA ALA A 229 -2.86 -26.99 22.06
C ALA A 229 -3.96 -25.90 22.18
N ALA A 230 -4.62 -25.80 23.33
CA ALA A 230 -5.66 -24.79 23.58
C ALA A 230 -5.10 -23.37 23.61
N ASP A 231 -3.92 -23.17 24.22
CA ASP A 231 -3.26 -21.88 24.32
C ASP A 231 -2.73 -21.43 22.95
N ALA A 232 -2.23 -22.35 22.13
CA ALA A 232 -1.83 -22.06 20.75
C ALA A 232 -3.01 -21.56 19.89
N ILE A 233 -4.17 -22.22 19.99
CA ILE A 233 -5.39 -21.78 19.28
C ILE A 233 -5.86 -20.42 19.80
N ALA A 234 -5.85 -20.17 21.11
CA ALA A 234 -6.24 -18.88 21.66
C ALA A 234 -5.32 -17.76 21.16
N ALA A 235 -4.00 -17.96 21.18
CA ALA A 235 -3.04 -16.99 20.67
C ALA A 235 -3.22 -16.71 19.16
N LEU A 236 -3.58 -17.71 18.37
CA LEU A 236 -3.86 -17.53 16.94
C LEU A 236 -5.17 -16.76 16.69
N LYS A 237 -6.18 -16.91 17.54
CA LYS A 237 -7.40 -16.08 17.48
C LYS A 237 -7.10 -14.63 17.82
N ASP A 238 -6.37 -14.39 18.92
CA ASP A 238 -5.94 -13.04 19.30
C ASP A 238 -5.11 -12.37 18.20
N LEU A 239 -4.22 -13.13 17.53
CA LEU A 239 -3.44 -12.64 16.38
C LEU A 239 -4.33 -12.30 15.17
N SER A 240 -5.37 -13.10 14.92
CA SER A 240 -6.37 -12.81 13.87
C SER A 240 -7.15 -11.55 14.18
N ASP A 241 -7.60 -11.39 15.44
CA ASP A 241 -8.35 -10.23 15.91
C ASP A 241 -7.51 -8.93 15.83
N ASP A 242 -6.18 -9.03 15.94
CA ASP A 242 -5.23 -7.93 15.68
C ASP A 242 -4.89 -7.75 14.18
N GLY A 243 -5.61 -8.42 13.28
CA GLY A 243 -5.39 -8.36 11.83
C GLY A 243 -4.03 -8.90 11.39
N PHE A 244 -3.48 -9.87 12.13
CA PHE A 244 -2.14 -10.45 11.92
C PHE A 244 -1.00 -9.41 11.99
N GLY A 245 -1.25 -8.28 12.64
CA GLY A 245 -0.28 -7.21 12.87
C GLY A 245 0.10 -6.39 11.65
N ASP A 246 -0.77 -6.31 10.66
CA ASP A 246 -0.57 -5.46 9.47
C ASP A 246 -0.78 -3.96 9.76
N GLY A 247 -1.18 -3.60 10.99
CA GLY A 247 -1.44 -2.21 11.37
C GLY A 247 -2.69 -1.61 10.73
N ILE A 248 -3.50 -2.43 10.08
CA ILE A 248 -4.79 -2.05 9.48
C ILE A 248 -5.88 -2.59 10.41
N ALA A 249 -6.92 -1.79 10.68
CA ALA A 249 -8.01 -2.21 11.55
C ALA A 249 -8.62 -3.53 11.06
N PRO A 250 -8.80 -4.55 11.92
CA PRO A 250 -9.36 -5.83 11.54
C PRO A 250 -10.72 -5.67 10.87
N GLY A 251 -10.98 -6.43 9.80
CA GLY A 251 -12.25 -6.38 9.08
C GLY A 251 -12.35 -5.31 7.98
N THR A 252 -11.32 -4.53 7.72
CA THR A 252 -11.31 -3.58 6.60
C THR A 252 -10.93 -4.32 5.30
N PRO A 253 -11.81 -4.37 4.27
CA PRO A 253 -11.48 -4.97 3.00
C PRO A 253 -10.32 -4.20 2.32
N PRO A 254 -9.44 -4.89 1.57
CA PRO A 254 -8.35 -4.23 0.86
C PRO A 254 -8.91 -3.19 -0.11
N PRO A 255 -8.25 -2.03 -0.26
CA PRO A 255 -8.63 -1.06 -1.28
C PRO A 255 -8.62 -1.73 -2.65
N SER A 256 -9.62 -1.43 -3.48
CA SER A 256 -9.84 -2.08 -4.79
C SER A 256 -8.62 -1.97 -5.74
N SER A 257 -7.67 -1.09 -5.48
CA SER A 257 -6.41 -0.94 -6.20
C SER A 257 -5.46 -2.13 -6.04
N VAL A 258 -5.56 -2.89 -4.93
CA VAL A 258 -4.71 -4.07 -4.70
C VAL A 258 -5.22 -5.30 -5.48
N LEU A 259 -6.51 -5.34 -5.80
CA LEU A 259 -7.13 -6.45 -6.54
C LEU A 259 -7.03 -6.29 -8.08
N SER A 260 -6.58 -5.14 -8.59
CA SER A 260 -6.56 -4.82 -10.02
C SER A 260 -5.18 -4.88 -10.67
N ALA A 261 -4.15 -5.32 -9.99
CA ALA A 261 -2.84 -5.59 -10.60
C ALA A 261 -2.87 -6.87 -11.46
N GLN A 262 -3.82 -6.97 -12.39
CA GLN A 262 -3.67 -7.83 -13.55
C GLN A 262 -2.71 -7.13 -14.51
N ALA A 263 -1.48 -7.61 -14.55
CA ALA A 263 -0.51 -7.21 -15.55
C ALA A 263 -1.14 -7.29 -16.94
N PRO A 264 -0.99 -6.29 -17.80
CA PRO A 264 -1.44 -6.41 -19.18
C PRO A 264 -0.61 -7.51 -19.84
N ALA A 265 -1.25 -8.62 -20.17
CA ALA A 265 -0.74 -9.55 -21.14
C ALA A 265 -0.72 -8.82 -22.48
N ASN A 266 0.41 -8.24 -22.85
CA ASN A 266 0.87 -8.11 -24.22
C ASN A 266 2.09 -7.20 -24.30
N THR A 267 3.25 -7.77 -24.11
CA THR A 267 4.37 -7.66 -25.05
C THR A 267 5.11 -8.98 -24.93
N THR A 268 5.05 -9.77 -25.98
CA THR A 268 5.99 -10.86 -26.21
C THR A 268 7.37 -10.27 -26.36
N ALA A 269 8.01 -9.95 -25.21
CA ALA A 269 9.44 -9.74 -25.17
C ALA A 269 10.10 -11.09 -25.46
N PRO A 270 11.16 -11.14 -26.27
CA PRO A 270 11.89 -12.37 -26.54
C PRO A 270 12.36 -12.96 -25.21
N ALA A 271 12.12 -14.25 -24.99
CA ALA A 271 12.61 -15.00 -23.86
C ALA A 271 14.13 -15.21 -24.01
N GLY A 272 14.92 -14.20 -23.64
CA GLY A 272 16.38 -14.24 -23.68
C GLY A 272 17.01 -12.90 -23.27
N PRO A 273 18.28 -12.89 -22.88
CA PRO A 273 18.99 -11.64 -22.58
C PRO A 273 18.98 -10.71 -23.80
N PRO A 274 18.83 -9.38 -23.58
CA PRO A 274 18.86 -8.42 -24.68
C PRO A 274 20.20 -8.44 -25.39
N ALA A 275 20.15 -8.35 -26.72
CA ALA A 275 21.37 -8.39 -27.55
C ALA A 275 22.30 -7.20 -27.26
N PRO A 276 23.64 -7.35 -27.40
CA PRO A 276 24.56 -6.22 -27.33
C PRO A 276 24.18 -5.09 -28.29
N GLY A 277 24.24 -3.85 -27.79
CA GLY A 277 23.82 -2.64 -28.53
C GLY A 277 22.33 -2.34 -28.48
N SER A 278 21.50 -3.23 -27.94
CA SER A 278 20.05 -2.98 -27.78
C SER A 278 19.75 -1.86 -26.79
N VAL A 279 18.69 -1.08 -27.10
CA VAL A 279 18.19 -0.02 -26.24
C VAL A 279 16.82 -0.44 -25.71
N LEU A 280 16.71 -0.52 -24.37
CA LEU A 280 15.45 -0.69 -23.68
C LEU A 280 14.87 0.69 -23.31
N SER A 281 13.58 0.84 -23.39
CA SER A 281 12.87 2.06 -23.01
C SER A 281 12.03 1.80 -21.78
N GLY A 282 12.13 2.68 -20.79
CA GLY A 282 11.37 2.66 -19.55
C GLY A 282 10.84 4.04 -19.21
N VAL A 283 10.43 4.22 -17.97
CA VAL A 283 9.92 5.48 -17.45
C VAL A 283 11.08 6.26 -16.80
N PRO A 284 11.32 7.54 -17.19
CA PRO A 284 12.27 8.41 -16.52
C PRO A 284 11.93 8.54 -15.03
N ALA A 285 12.85 8.14 -14.14
CA ALA A 285 12.61 8.14 -12.70
C ALA A 285 13.47 9.15 -11.95
N SER A 286 14.76 9.28 -12.31
CA SER A 286 15.67 10.28 -11.77
C SER A 286 16.64 10.70 -12.86
N ALA A 287 16.75 12.00 -13.11
CA ALA A 287 17.55 12.58 -14.19
C ALA A 287 19.04 12.34 -14.00
N GLY A 288 19.75 12.15 -15.10
CA GLY A 288 21.21 12.00 -15.17
C GLY A 288 21.63 10.83 -16.05
N ILE A 289 22.94 10.73 -16.25
CA ILE A 289 23.55 9.71 -17.09
C ILE A 289 24.45 8.85 -16.21
N ALA A 290 24.24 7.54 -16.26
CA ALA A 290 25.09 6.54 -15.61
C ALA A 290 25.66 5.57 -16.64
N ALA A 291 26.95 5.32 -16.59
CA ALA A 291 27.60 4.28 -17.36
C ALA A 291 28.48 3.45 -16.42
N GLY A 292 28.50 2.14 -16.59
CA GLY A 292 29.27 1.23 -15.75
C GLY A 292 28.87 -0.22 -15.96
N GLU A 293 29.42 -1.07 -15.13
CA GLU A 293 29.06 -2.48 -15.10
C GLU A 293 27.68 -2.68 -14.46
N ALA A 294 26.87 -3.57 -15.02
CA ALA A 294 25.58 -3.96 -14.50
C ALA A 294 25.75 -4.94 -13.33
N HIS A 295 25.11 -4.66 -12.22
CA HIS A 295 25.11 -5.53 -11.05
C HIS A 295 23.68 -5.77 -10.58
N HIS A 296 23.28 -7.04 -10.45
CA HIS A 296 21.97 -7.37 -9.91
C HIS A 296 21.93 -7.13 -8.41
N LEU A 297 20.93 -6.40 -7.95
CA LEU A 297 20.67 -6.16 -6.54
C LEU A 297 20.51 -7.49 -5.79
N HIS A 298 19.71 -8.39 -6.35
CA HIS A 298 19.54 -9.75 -5.91
C HIS A 298 20.16 -10.68 -6.97
N GLY A 299 21.46 -10.99 -6.82
CA GLY A 299 22.14 -11.88 -7.75
C GLY A 299 21.46 -13.25 -7.81
N ALA A 300 21.49 -13.92 -8.95
CA ALA A 300 20.95 -15.27 -9.08
C ALA A 300 21.66 -16.24 -8.11
N LEU A 301 20.88 -17.09 -7.44
CA LEU A 301 21.42 -18.21 -6.69
C LEU A 301 22.12 -19.15 -7.69
N ARG A 302 23.46 -19.22 -7.64
CA ARG A 302 24.26 -20.04 -8.57
C ARG A 302 24.41 -21.46 -8.04
N PRO A 303 24.45 -22.48 -8.93
CA PRO A 303 24.81 -23.83 -8.51
C PRO A 303 26.15 -23.84 -7.80
N PRO A 304 26.25 -24.45 -6.62
CA PRO A 304 27.55 -24.56 -5.93
C PRO A 304 28.52 -25.46 -6.72
N PRO A 305 29.83 -25.22 -6.55
CA PRO A 305 30.85 -26.05 -7.21
C PRO A 305 30.75 -27.51 -6.74
N ASP A 306 30.93 -28.43 -7.67
CA ASP A 306 30.96 -29.85 -7.35
C ASP A 306 32.16 -30.20 -6.47
N ARG A 307 31.91 -30.84 -5.35
CA ARG A 307 32.89 -31.44 -4.47
C ARG A 307 32.39 -32.80 -3.94
N PRO A 308 33.26 -33.71 -3.54
CA PRO A 308 32.84 -34.92 -2.87
C PRO A 308 32.19 -34.58 -1.54
N ALA A 309 31.04 -35.23 -1.24
CA ALA A 309 30.43 -35.12 0.07
C ALA A 309 31.30 -35.78 1.13
N SER A 310 31.32 -35.20 2.32
CA SER A 310 31.94 -35.83 3.51
C SER A 310 30.91 -36.74 4.22
N ASP A 311 31.17 -37.12 5.46
CA ASP A 311 30.18 -37.83 6.28
C ASP A 311 28.91 -37.00 6.44
N PRO A 312 27.70 -37.56 6.34
CA PRO A 312 26.43 -36.84 6.52
C PRO A 312 26.33 -36.02 7.80
N ALA A 313 26.93 -36.49 8.90
CA ALA A 313 26.98 -35.73 10.17
C ALA A 313 27.81 -34.45 10.04
N ASP A 314 28.94 -34.50 9.30
CA ASP A 314 29.76 -33.32 9.04
C ASP A 314 29.07 -32.34 8.11
N GLU A 315 28.39 -32.80 7.08
CA GLU A 315 27.64 -31.94 6.16
C GLU A 315 26.45 -31.27 6.86
N ARG A 316 25.73 -31.98 7.75
CA ARG A 316 24.67 -31.40 8.59
C ARG A 316 25.20 -30.33 9.54
N ARG A 317 26.37 -30.57 10.19
CA ARG A 317 27.01 -29.58 11.05
C ARG A 317 27.37 -28.34 10.25
N ARG A 318 27.98 -28.48 9.08
CA ARG A 318 28.31 -27.36 8.17
C ARG A 318 27.09 -26.56 7.79
N LEU A 319 25.97 -27.21 7.45
CA LEU A 319 24.72 -26.55 7.16
C LEU A 319 24.21 -25.73 8.35
N THR A 320 24.22 -26.33 9.55
CA THR A 320 23.79 -25.64 10.78
C THR A 320 24.65 -24.41 11.08
N GLU A 321 25.99 -24.53 10.95
CA GLU A 321 26.91 -23.39 11.13
C GLU A 321 26.67 -22.29 10.10
N ALA A 322 26.39 -22.64 8.84
CA ALA A 322 26.12 -21.69 7.78
C ALA A 322 24.78 -20.97 7.96
N ILE A 323 23.73 -21.66 8.42
CA ILE A 323 22.44 -21.06 8.77
C ILE A 323 22.62 -20.05 9.92
N ALA A 324 23.42 -20.42 10.96
CA ALA A 324 23.71 -19.50 12.06
C ALA A 324 24.47 -18.23 11.59
N ALA A 325 25.43 -18.38 10.67
CA ALA A 325 26.13 -17.24 10.08
C ALA A 325 25.22 -16.35 9.22
N ALA A 326 24.35 -16.96 8.42
CA ALA A 326 23.36 -16.22 7.62
C ALA A 326 22.37 -15.47 8.52
N ARG A 327 21.92 -16.08 9.63
CA ARG A 327 21.08 -15.44 10.65
C ARG A 327 21.72 -14.16 11.19
N THR A 328 22.97 -14.25 11.65
CA THR A 328 23.70 -13.09 12.19
C THR A 328 23.82 -11.97 11.15
N ALA A 329 24.04 -12.31 9.88
CA ALA A 329 24.11 -11.32 8.81
C ALA A 329 22.73 -10.64 8.56
N ILE A 330 21.63 -11.39 8.54
CA ILE A 330 20.28 -10.86 8.37
C ILE A 330 19.88 -9.98 9.57
N GLU A 331 20.20 -10.37 10.79
CA GLU A 331 19.95 -9.56 11.99
C GLU A 331 20.71 -8.22 11.93
N HIS A 332 21.97 -8.24 11.48
CA HIS A 332 22.76 -7.03 11.29
C HIS A 332 22.15 -6.10 10.22
N ASP A 333 21.71 -6.64 9.09
CA ASP A 333 21.05 -5.88 8.01
C ASP A 333 19.73 -5.29 8.53
N ARG A 334 18.92 -6.06 9.27
CA ARG A 334 17.68 -5.60 9.91
C ARG A 334 17.93 -4.41 10.82
N ASP A 335 18.92 -4.51 11.73
CA ASP A 335 19.21 -3.46 12.70
C ASP A 335 19.76 -2.20 12.00
N THR A 336 20.52 -2.35 10.91
CA THR A 336 21.02 -1.26 10.09
C THR A 336 19.88 -0.52 9.37
N VAL A 337 18.95 -1.25 8.77
CA VAL A 337 17.79 -0.68 8.08
C VAL A 337 16.83 -0.05 9.08
N ALA A 338 16.58 -0.69 10.23
CA ALA A 338 15.74 -0.13 11.30
C ALA A 338 16.25 1.24 11.79
N ALA A 339 17.59 1.39 11.88
CA ALA A 339 18.21 2.65 12.31
C ALA A 339 18.14 3.76 11.24
N ARG A 340 18.09 3.42 9.94
CA ARG A 340 18.14 4.38 8.82
C ARG A 340 16.77 4.70 8.23
N ALA A 341 15.92 3.70 8.10
CA ALA A 341 14.63 3.80 7.39
C ALA A 341 13.41 3.55 8.29
N GLY A 342 13.60 2.94 9.47
CA GLY A 342 12.53 2.67 10.42
C GLY A 342 12.23 1.18 10.59
N LYS A 343 11.43 0.85 11.64
CA LYS A 343 11.11 -0.54 11.99
C LYS A 343 10.17 -1.21 10.98
N ALA A 344 9.32 -0.43 10.33
CA ALA A 344 8.37 -0.96 9.35
C ALA A 344 9.09 -1.54 8.13
N GLU A 345 10.10 -0.84 7.64
CA GLU A 345 10.93 -1.24 6.50
C GLU A 345 11.85 -2.42 6.84
N ALA A 346 12.30 -2.49 8.09
CA ALA A 346 13.15 -3.58 8.57
C ALA A 346 12.40 -4.92 8.76
N ALA A 347 11.07 -4.90 8.85
CA ALA A 347 10.26 -6.10 9.13
C ALA A 347 10.32 -7.19 8.04
N ILE A 348 10.81 -6.89 6.83
CA ILE A 348 11.05 -7.90 5.78
C ILE A 348 12.12 -8.91 6.23
N PHE A 349 13.11 -8.47 7.00
CA PHE A 349 14.16 -9.35 7.51
C PHE A 349 13.66 -10.35 8.57
N ASP A 350 12.57 -10.03 9.28
CA ASP A 350 11.94 -10.98 10.20
C ASP A 350 11.38 -12.18 9.41
N ALA A 351 10.79 -11.96 8.24
CA ALA A 351 10.36 -13.03 7.35
C ALA A 351 11.55 -13.88 6.83
N HIS A 352 12.68 -13.24 6.51
CA HIS A 352 13.92 -13.96 6.13
C HIS A 352 14.47 -14.83 7.27
N LEU A 353 14.40 -14.35 8.52
CA LEU A 353 14.80 -15.12 9.69
C LEU A 353 13.92 -16.37 9.89
N VAL A 354 12.61 -16.23 9.67
CA VAL A 354 11.67 -17.36 9.74
C VAL A 354 11.92 -18.37 8.61
N LEU A 355 12.27 -17.91 7.40
CA LEU A 355 12.61 -18.78 6.27
C LEU A 355 13.86 -19.62 6.51
N LEU A 356 14.87 -19.13 7.25
CA LEU A 356 16.06 -19.92 7.61
C LEU A 356 15.73 -21.19 8.41
N GLU A 357 14.63 -21.18 9.14
CA GLU A 357 14.17 -22.29 9.99
C GLU A 357 12.94 -22.99 9.40
N ASP A 358 12.59 -22.72 8.15
CA ASP A 358 11.43 -23.31 7.51
C ASP A 358 11.68 -24.79 7.21
N GLU A 359 10.80 -25.65 7.72
CA GLU A 359 10.84 -27.09 7.49
C GLU A 359 10.81 -27.44 5.99
N ALA A 360 10.14 -26.59 5.17
CA ALA A 360 10.11 -26.79 3.71
C ALA A 360 11.48 -26.62 3.04
N LEU A 361 12.43 -25.96 3.70
CA LEU A 361 13.84 -25.88 3.29
C LEU A 361 14.70 -26.92 4.00
N LEU A 362 14.53 -27.08 5.32
CA LEU A 362 15.38 -27.92 6.16
C LEU A 362 15.17 -29.41 5.89
N GLU A 363 13.92 -29.89 5.81
CA GLU A 363 13.65 -31.33 5.63
C GLU A 363 14.22 -31.89 4.29
N PRO A 364 13.99 -31.21 3.12
CA PRO A 364 14.59 -31.64 1.87
C PRO A 364 16.13 -31.59 1.88
N ALA A 365 16.69 -30.52 2.47
CA ALA A 365 18.14 -30.37 2.56
C ALA A 365 18.77 -31.48 3.43
N HIS A 366 18.21 -31.77 4.60
CA HIS A 366 18.67 -32.87 5.46
C HIS A 366 18.52 -34.23 4.78
N SER A 367 17.40 -34.47 4.11
CA SER A 367 17.18 -35.73 3.38
C SER A 367 18.19 -35.92 2.23
N ALA A 368 18.52 -34.86 1.50
CA ALA A 368 19.54 -34.88 0.47
C ALA A 368 20.95 -35.16 1.01
N ILE A 369 21.30 -34.54 2.16
CA ILE A 369 22.57 -34.82 2.87
C ILE A 369 22.65 -36.29 3.28
N ASP A 370 21.59 -36.85 3.84
CA ASP A 370 21.54 -38.27 4.22
C ASP A 370 21.68 -39.22 3.02
N ALA A 371 21.22 -38.73 1.84
CA ALA A 371 21.38 -39.42 0.57
C ALA A 371 22.78 -39.22 -0.07
N GLY A 372 23.69 -38.48 0.60
CA GLY A 372 25.06 -38.28 0.16
C GLY A 372 25.34 -37.00 -0.62
N ALA A 373 24.41 -36.02 -0.58
CA ALA A 373 24.66 -34.70 -1.14
C ALA A 373 25.54 -33.86 -0.22
N THR A 374 26.26 -32.89 -0.78
CA THR A 374 26.95 -31.87 0.01
C THR A 374 25.96 -30.85 0.59
N ALA A 375 26.28 -30.21 1.70
CA ALA A 375 25.43 -29.24 2.39
C ALA A 375 25.01 -28.09 1.46
N GLU A 376 25.96 -27.53 0.70
CA GLU A 376 25.71 -26.45 -0.25
C GLU A 376 24.80 -26.88 -1.42
N ARG A 377 24.95 -28.11 -1.93
CA ARG A 377 24.08 -28.61 -3.01
C ARG A 377 22.69 -28.91 -2.48
N ALA A 378 22.58 -29.56 -1.34
CA ALA A 378 21.32 -29.89 -0.70
C ALA A 378 20.49 -28.64 -0.39
N TRP A 379 21.12 -27.60 0.15
CA TRP A 379 20.45 -26.33 0.44
C TRP A 379 20.07 -25.56 -0.83
N TYR A 380 20.97 -25.52 -1.83
CA TYR A 380 20.69 -24.92 -3.14
C TYR A 380 19.44 -25.52 -3.78
N ASP A 381 19.38 -26.85 -3.86
CA ASP A 381 18.27 -27.56 -4.49
C ASP A 381 16.95 -27.36 -3.71
N ALA A 382 17.00 -27.35 -2.37
CA ALA A 382 15.84 -27.07 -1.51
C ALA A 382 15.31 -25.62 -1.73
N ALA A 383 16.20 -24.62 -1.77
CA ALA A 383 15.83 -23.23 -2.02
C ALA A 383 15.21 -23.03 -3.40
N GLN A 384 15.77 -23.67 -4.45
CA GLN A 384 15.20 -23.63 -5.79
C GLN A 384 13.79 -24.25 -5.82
N GLN A 385 13.62 -25.41 -5.21
CA GLN A 385 12.33 -26.10 -5.16
C GLN A 385 11.25 -25.27 -4.45
N VAL A 386 11.59 -24.61 -3.33
CA VAL A 386 10.65 -23.72 -2.64
C VAL A 386 10.35 -22.49 -3.48
N ALA A 387 11.35 -21.86 -4.09
CA ALA A 387 11.14 -20.71 -4.97
C ALA A 387 10.24 -21.04 -6.17
N GLU A 388 10.36 -22.25 -6.76
CA GLU A 388 9.48 -22.70 -7.84
C GLU A 388 8.03 -22.89 -7.37
N ARG A 389 7.82 -23.37 -6.12
CA ARG A 389 6.47 -23.44 -5.54
C ARG A 389 5.83 -22.07 -5.43
N TYR A 390 6.57 -21.04 -4.96
CA TYR A 390 6.07 -19.68 -4.90
C TYR A 390 5.73 -19.12 -6.30
N ARG A 391 6.57 -19.36 -7.32
CA ARG A 391 6.31 -18.95 -8.71
C ARG A 391 5.08 -19.60 -9.34
N ALA A 392 4.71 -20.77 -8.86
CA ALA A 392 3.55 -21.53 -9.34
C ALA A 392 2.22 -21.07 -8.70
N LEU A 393 2.24 -20.17 -7.70
CA LEU A 393 1.04 -19.61 -7.09
C LEU A 393 0.33 -18.67 -8.06
N GLU A 394 -1.00 -18.57 -7.94
CA GLU A 394 -1.81 -17.72 -8.83
C GLU A 394 -1.64 -16.20 -8.55
N GLU A 395 -1.22 -15.85 -7.36
CA GLU A 395 -1.16 -14.47 -6.90
C GLU A 395 0.20 -13.81 -7.16
N PRO A 396 0.27 -12.71 -7.93
CA PRO A 396 1.54 -12.06 -8.30
C PRO A 396 2.39 -11.65 -7.09
N LEU A 397 1.78 -11.11 -6.03
CA LEU A 397 2.45 -10.74 -4.78
C LEU A 397 3.14 -11.93 -4.08
N LEU A 398 2.57 -13.13 -4.18
CA LEU A 398 3.19 -14.34 -3.63
C LEU A 398 4.28 -14.87 -4.56
N GLN A 399 4.12 -14.74 -5.88
CA GLN A 399 5.17 -15.10 -6.84
C GLN A 399 6.46 -14.31 -6.63
N GLU A 400 6.35 -13.02 -6.27
CA GLU A 400 7.49 -12.14 -5.99
C GLU A 400 8.31 -12.64 -4.79
N ARG A 401 7.69 -13.33 -3.83
CA ARG A 401 8.38 -13.91 -2.65
C ARG A 401 9.36 -15.03 -2.99
N ALA A 402 9.32 -15.58 -4.20
CA ALA A 402 10.37 -16.48 -4.66
C ALA A 402 11.77 -15.84 -4.61
N ALA A 403 11.86 -14.52 -4.76
CA ALA A 403 13.10 -13.78 -4.64
C ALA A 403 13.66 -13.80 -3.20
N ASP A 404 12.81 -13.68 -2.19
CA ASP A 404 13.21 -13.73 -0.77
C ASP A 404 13.79 -15.10 -0.41
N VAL A 405 13.14 -16.19 -0.87
CA VAL A 405 13.64 -17.56 -0.68
C VAL A 405 15.03 -17.74 -1.31
N LEU A 406 15.22 -17.21 -2.53
CA LEU A 406 16.50 -17.27 -3.21
C LEU A 406 17.57 -16.41 -2.55
N ASP A 407 17.20 -15.28 -1.93
CA ASP A 407 18.13 -14.45 -1.16
C ASP A 407 18.64 -15.19 0.08
N VAL A 408 17.72 -15.76 0.87
CA VAL A 408 18.07 -16.61 2.01
C VAL A 408 18.91 -17.81 1.54
N GLY A 409 18.52 -18.45 0.42
CA GLY A 409 19.27 -19.54 -0.21
C GLY A 409 20.72 -19.16 -0.52
N ARG A 410 20.92 -17.99 -1.12
CA ARG A 410 22.23 -17.46 -1.50
C ARG A 410 23.12 -17.17 -0.29
N ARG A 411 22.57 -16.57 0.77
CA ARG A 411 23.31 -16.25 2.00
C ARG A 411 23.86 -17.52 2.67
N VAL A 412 23.08 -18.59 2.74
CA VAL A 412 23.54 -19.86 3.33
C VAL A 412 24.55 -20.57 2.40
N VAL A 413 24.30 -20.62 1.08
CA VAL A 413 25.27 -21.19 0.13
C VAL A 413 26.61 -20.40 0.18
N GLY A 414 26.55 -19.08 0.22
CA GLY A 414 27.74 -18.23 0.36
C GLY A 414 28.52 -18.52 1.66
N ALA A 415 27.81 -18.71 2.76
CA ALA A 415 28.43 -19.11 4.03
C ALA A 415 29.11 -20.50 3.94
N LEU A 416 28.48 -21.46 3.23
CA LEU A 416 29.01 -22.81 3.01
C LEU A 416 30.24 -22.85 2.08
N THR A 417 30.25 -22.00 1.05
CA THR A 417 31.34 -21.95 0.05
C THR A 417 32.49 -21.03 0.45
N GLY A 418 32.35 -20.28 1.54
CA GLY A 418 33.36 -19.29 1.95
C GLY A 418 33.31 -18.01 1.10
N GLU A 419 32.34 -17.88 0.20
CA GLU A 419 32.02 -16.64 -0.49
C GLU A 419 31.23 -15.68 0.41
N ALA A 420 31.14 -16.04 1.70
CA ALA A 420 30.38 -15.34 2.68
C ALA A 420 30.88 -13.93 2.91
N ALA A 421 29.94 -13.04 2.93
CA ALA A 421 29.92 -11.82 3.76
C ALA A 421 31.05 -10.79 3.55
N ALA A 422 31.69 -10.71 2.40
CA ALA A 422 31.80 -9.39 1.84
C ALA A 422 30.36 -9.06 1.41
N GLY A 423 29.61 -8.30 2.20
CA GLY A 423 28.44 -7.61 1.68
C GLY A 423 28.90 -7.06 0.35
N ARG A 424 28.36 -7.60 -0.78
CA ARG A 424 28.85 -7.22 -2.12
C ARG A 424 28.49 -5.77 -2.22
N ALA A 425 29.50 -4.93 -1.92
CA ALA A 425 29.28 -3.50 -1.98
C ALA A 425 28.95 -3.22 -3.44
N LEU A 426 27.65 -3.11 -3.74
CA LEU A 426 27.12 -2.84 -5.07
C LEU A 426 27.85 -1.62 -5.63
N SER A 427 28.25 -1.71 -6.89
CA SER A 427 28.92 -0.62 -7.61
C SER A 427 28.37 -0.57 -9.05
N GLY A 428 28.60 0.51 -9.78
CA GLY A 428 28.12 0.60 -11.15
C GLY A 428 26.61 0.79 -11.23
N VAL A 429 25.95 0.20 -12.22
CA VAL A 429 24.50 0.32 -12.43
C VAL A 429 23.78 -0.87 -11.81
N VAL A 430 22.90 -0.61 -10.86
CA VAL A 430 22.16 -1.64 -10.14
C VAL A 430 20.90 -2.02 -10.92
N LEU A 431 20.73 -3.33 -11.18
CA LEU A 431 19.56 -3.91 -11.82
C LEU A 431 18.71 -4.60 -10.77
N ALA A 432 17.39 -4.31 -10.76
CA ALA A 432 16.45 -4.92 -9.84
C ALA A 432 15.12 -5.24 -10.52
N GLY A 433 14.37 -6.20 -9.98
CA GLY A 433 12.96 -6.40 -10.37
C GLY A 433 12.13 -5.20 -9.94
N GLU A 434 12.18 -4.91 -8.68
CA GLU A 434 11.67 -3.73 -8.00
C GLU A 434 12.67 -3.35 -6.90
N LEU A 435 12.69 -2.10 -6.49
CA LEU A 435 13.56 -1.63 -5.41
C LEU A 435 12.71 -1.34 -4.18
N THR A 436 12.93 -2.08 -3.11
CA THR A 436 12.26 -1.81 -1.84
C THR A 436 12.93 -0.63 -1.10
N PRO A 437 12.24 0.00 -0.13
CA PRO A 437 12.88 1.01 0.73
C PRO A 437 14.13 0.49 1.46
N ALA A 438 14.11 -0.76 1.88
CA ALA A 438 15.24 -1.42 2.55
C ALA A 438 16.45 -1.56 1.61
N ASP A 439 16.21 -1.98 0.37
CA ASP A 439 17.24 -2.10 -0.65
C ASP A 439 17.90 -0.75 -0.93
N ALA A 440 17.09 0.28 -1.10
CA ALA A 440 17.58 1.62 -1.38
C ALA A 440 18.38 2.22 -0.22
N ALA A 441 17.99 1.94 1.03
CA ALA A 441 18.73 2.37 2.22
C ALA A 441 20.11 1.68 2.33
N ALA A 442 20.26 0.50 1.74
CA ALA A 442 21.52 -0.26 1.70
C ALA A 442 22.46 0.19 0.56
N LEU A 443 21.99 0.97 -0.43
CA LEU A 443 22.83 1.47 -1.51
C LEU A 443 23.80 2.54 -1.02
N ASP A 444 25.05 2.44 -1.45
CA ASP A 444 26.09 3.47 -1.24
C ASP A 444 26.16 4.37 -2.48
N PRO A 445 25.70 5.65 -2.41
CA PRO A 445 25.73 6.56 -3.55
C PRO A 445 27.15 6.90 -4.06
N ALA A 446 28.18 6.63 -3.26
CA ALA A 446 29.57 6.80 -3.70
C ALA A 446 30.04 5.70 -4.67
N ARG A 447 29.36 4.57 -4.70
CA ARG A 447 29.72 3.37 -5.47
C ARG A 447 28.71 3.04 -6.55
N VAL A 448 27.43 3.21 -6.27
CA VAL A 448 26.33 3.01 -7.22
C VAL A 448 26.23 4.23 -8.13
N THR A 449 26.29 4.04 -9.43
CA THR A 449 26.24 5.12 -10.42
C THR A 449 24.85 5.32 -11.03
N GLY A 450 23.97 4.31 -10.97
CA GLY A 450 22.60 4.38 -11.48
C GLY A 450 21.75 3.18 -11.10
N ILE A 451 20.44 3.30 -11.28
CA ILE A 451 19.43 2.29 -10.91
C ILE A 451 18.54 2.01 -12.12
N ALA A 452 18.34 0.74 -12.43
CA ALA A 452 17.43 0.27 -13.48
C ALA A 452 16.50 -0.82 -12.93
N THR A 453 15.17 -0.64 -13.05
CA THR A 453 14.22 -1.62 -12.56
C THR A 453 13.32 -2.18 -13.66
N ALA A 454 12.96 -3.46 -13.53
CA ALA A 454 12.04 -4.11 -14.46
C ALA A 454 10.61 -3.57 -14.33
N HIS A 455 10.18 -3.25 -13.12
CA HIS A 455 8.86 -2.74 -12.76
C HIS A 455 8.97 -1.37 -12.09
N GLY A 456 7.85 -0.65 -11.98
CA GLY A 456 7.73 0.60 -11.25
C GLY A 456 7.31 1.79 -12.11
N THR A 457 6.81 2.83 -11.44
CA THR A 457 6.38 4.12 -12.03
C THR A 457 7.32 5.24 -11.62
N ALA A 458 7.20 6.43 -12.23
CA ALA A 458 7.95 7.63 -11.83
C ALA A 458 7.66 8.07 -10.38
N THR A 459 6.55 7.64 -9.81
CA THR A 459 6.12 7.91 -8.43
C THR A 459 6.38 6.75 -7.47
N ALA A 460 6.87 5.60 -7.97
CA ALA A 460 7.23 4.45 -7.14
C ALA A 460 8.34 4.79 -6.14
N HIS A 461 8.39 4.05 -5.03
CA HIS A 461 9.41 4.23 -3.99
C HIS A 461 10.83 4.27 -4.54
N ALA A 462 11.15 3.41 -5.52
CA ALA A 462 12.44 3.38 -6.20
C ALA A 462 12.81 4.72 -6.85
N ALA A 463 11.85 5.36 -7.52
CA ALA A 463 12.03 6.65 -8.18
C ALA A 463 12.25 7.80 -7.17
N ILE A 464 11.46 7.80 -6.08
CA ILE A 464 11.57 8.78 -4.99
C ILE A 464 12.95 8.67 -4.33
N LEU A 465 13.38 7.46 -4.01
CA LEU A 465 14.66 7.20 -3.35
C LEU A 465 15.85 7.49 -4.27
N ALA A 466 15.79 7.13 -5.56
CA ALA A 466 16.82 7.49 -6.53
C ALA A 466 17.01 9.01 -6.64
N ARG A 467 15.90 9.77 -6.66
CA ARG A 467 15.94 11.25 -6.62
C ARG A 467 16.54 11.79 -5.33
N ALA A 468 16.17 11.23 -4.18
CA ALA A 468 16.71 11.63 -2.88
C ALA A 468 18.21 11.35 -2.77
N LEU A 469 18.69 10.22 -3.32
CA LEU A 469 20.10 9.84 -3.37
C LEU A 469 20.89 10.56 -4.50
N GLY A 470 20.19 11.26 -5.41
CA GLY A 470 20.79 11.91 -6.57
C GLY A 470 21.35 10.94 -7.63
N LEU A 471 20.87 9.69 -7.65
CA LEU A 471 21.28 8.65 -8.59
C LEU A 471 20.38 8.66 -9.84
N PRO A 472 20.96 8.64 -11.08
CA PRO A 472 20.18 8.43 -12.29
C PRO A 472 19.38 7.14 -12.22
N ALA A 473 18.10 7.17 -12.64
CA ALA A 473 17.27 5.99 -12.59
C ALA A 473 16.25 5.91 -13.73
N VAL A 474 16.05 4.68 -14.23
CA VAL A 474 15.00 4.32 -15.19
C VAL A 474 14.23 3.13 -14.63
N VAL A 475 12.91 3.23 -14.56
CA VAL A 475 12.02 2.17 -14.04
C VAL A 475 11.10 1.64 -15.14
N GLY A 476 10.48 0.48 -14.94
CA GLY A 476 9.53 -0.09 -15.90
C GLY A 476 10.20 -0.56 -17.21
N LEU A 477 11.47 -0.99 -17.20
CA LEU A 477 12.21 -1.50 -18.37
C LEU A 477 11.73 -2.87 -18.87
N GLY A 478 10.83 -3.52 -18.13
CA GLY A 478 10.38 -4.88 -18.41
C GLY A 478 11.37 -5.96 -17.96
N LYS A 479 10.92 -7.21 -17.96
CA LYS A 479 11.70 -8.35 -17.44
C LYS A 479 13.02 -8.60 -18.19
N ALA A 480 13.19 -8.06 -19.40
CA ALA A 480 14.42 -8.21 -20.19
C ALA A 480 15.67 -7.67 -19.48
N VAL A 481 15.55 -6.62 -18.67
CA VAL A 481 16.68 -6.04 -17.91
C VAL A 481 17.27 -7.03 -16.91
N LEU A 482 16.45 -7.95 -16.37
CA LEU A 482 16.89 -8.99 -15.43
C LEU A 482 17.67 -10.14 -16.10
N GLY A 483 17.61 -10.25 -17.42
CA GLY A 483 18.37 -11.24 -18.20
C GLY A 483 19.76 -10.77 -18.61
N ILE A 484 20.18 -9.59 -18.21
CA ILE A 484 21.52 -9.04 -18.51
C ILE A 484 22.56 -9.70 -17.62
N ASP A 485 23.66 -10.15 -18.20
CA ASP A 485 24.74 -10.80 -17.43
C ASP A 485 25.43 -9.80 -16.50
N GLU A 486 25.81 -10.29 -15.32
CA GLU A 486 26.61 -9.55 -14.34
C GLU A 486 27.93 -9.06 -14.92
N GLY A 487 28.29 -7.80 -14.72
CA GLY A 487 29.50 -7.19 -15.26
C GLY A 487 29.36 -6.68 -16.70
N THR A 488 28.19 -6.82 -17.33
CA THR A 488 27.95 -6.24 -18.66
C THR A 488 28.03 -4.71 -18.60
N THR A 489 28.74 -4.09 -19.54
CA THR A 489 28.76 -2.63 -19.64
C THR A 489 27.42 -2.10 -20.09
N VAL A 490 26.87 -1.12 -19.36
CA VAL A 490 25.57 -0.51 -19.67
C VAL A 490 25.62 1.00 -19.58
N LEU A 491 24.69 1.63 -20.31
CA LEU A 491 24.48 3.07 -20.29
C LEU A 491 23.00 3.34 -19.97
N LEU A 492 22.77 4.10 -18.91
CA LEU A 492 21.47 4.53 -18.46
C LEU A 492 21.35 6.04 -18.65
N ASP A 493 20.29 6.50 -19.31
CA ASP A 493 19.91 7.91 -19.41
C ASP A 493 18.57 8.09 -18.69
N GLY A 494 18.64 8.55 -17.44
CA GLY A 494 17.48 8.74 -16.57
C GLY A 494 16.60 9.91 -16.99
N GLU A 495 17.05 10.79 -17.87
CA GLU A 495 16.25 11.88 -18.43
C GLU A 495 15.48 11.42 -19.66
N ALA A 496 16.13 10.66 -20.53
CA ALA A 496 15.51 10.08 -21.74
C ALA A 496 14.69 8.81 -21.43
N GLY A 497 14.83 8.19 -20.25
CA GLY A 497 14.19 6.92 -19.90
C GLY A 497 14.75 5.74 -20.70
N THR A 498 16.03 5.77 -21.09
CA THR A 498 16.64 4.73 -21.93
C THR A 498 17.74 3.99 -21.19
N PHE A 499 17.86 2.71 -21.52
CA PHE A 499 18.88 1.82 -20.99
C PHE A 499 19.48 1.01 -22.14
N GLN A 500 20.78 1.19 -22.39
CA GLN A 500 21.49 0.54 -23.50
C GLN A 500 22.47 -0.51 -22.97
N VAL A 501 22.42 -1.70 -23.56
CA VAL A 501 23.28 -2.84 -23.23
C VAL A 501 24.47 -2.86 -24.18
N ASP A 502 25.68 -3.02 -23.66
CA ASP A 502 26.93 -3.03 -24.42
C ASP A 502 27.01 -1.88 -25.46
N PRO A 503 26.93 -0.60 -25.01
CA PRO A 503 26.96 0.53 -25.93
C PRO A 503 28.33 0.66 -26.61
N PRO A 504 28.38 1.08 -27.90
CA PRO A 504 29.61 1.34 -28.59
C PRO A 504 30.46 2.43 -27.90
N GLU A 505 31.80 2.38 -28.06
CA GLU A 505 32.74 3.28 -27.36
C GLU A 505 32.48 4.78 -27.67
N ASN A 506 32.05 5.11 -28.87
CA ASN A 506 31.66 6.48 -29.22
C ASN A 506 30.43 6.97 -28.41
N VAL A 507 29.43 6.12 -28.18
CA VAL A 507 28.27 6.43 -27.37
C VAL A 507 28.64 6.65 -25.91
N LEU A 508 29.52 5.80 -25.38
CA LEU A 508 30.01 5.95 -24.00
C LEU A 508 30.79 7.27 -23.83
N ARG A 509 31.59 7.65 -24.81
CA ARG A 509 32.34 8.92 -24.80
C ARG A 509 31.38 10.12 -24.82
N GLU A 510 30.42 10.13 -25.72
CA GLU A 510 29.39 11.19 -25.78
C GLU A 510 28.59 11.30 -24.48
N ALA A 511 28.21 10.17 -23.91
CA ALA A 511 27.53 10.10 -22.63
C ALA A 511 28.40 10.65 -21.48
N SER A 512 29.69 10.31 -21.46
CA SER A 512 30.64 10.83 -20.48
C SER A 512 30.82 12.36 -20.59
N GLU A 513 30.91 12.88 -21.83
CA GLU A 513 30.99 14.33 -22.06
C GLU A 513 29.71 15.05 -21.63
N ARG A 514 28.52 14.46 -21.93
CA ARG A 514 27.24 15.00 -21.46
C ARG A 514 27.18 15.02 -19.93
N ARG A 515 27.60 13.94 -19.29
CA ARG A 515 27.66 13.84 -17.82
C ARG A 515 28.56 14.93 -17.22
N GLN A 516 29.80 15.07 -17.72
CA GLN A 516 30.75 16.08 -17.25
C GLN A 516 30.19 17.51 -17.39
N ARG A 517 29.55 17.82 -18.52
CA ARG A 517 28.89 19.13 -18.72
C ARG A 517 27.76 19.36 -17.72
N ALA A 518 26.93 18.33 -17.49
CA ALA A 518 25.83 18.40 -16.51
C ALA A 518 26.37 18.56 -15.06
N GLU A 519 27.43 17.83 -14.69
CA GLU A 519 28.11 17.97 -13.39
C GLU A 519 28.70 19.37 -13.20
N ALA A 520 29.38 19.91 -14.20
CA ALA A 520 29.91 21.27 -14.16
C ALA A 520 28.80 22.33 -14.02
N THR A 521 27.67 22.14 -14.72
CA THR A 521 26.50 23.01 -14.61
C THR A 521 25.89 22.93 -13.21
N ARG A 522 25.75 21.71 -12.63
CA ARG A 522 25.27 21.52 -11.27
C ARG A 522 26.18 22.14 -10.21
N ALA A 523 27.51 22.01 -10.38
CA ALA A 523 28.49 22.64 -9.49
C ALA A 523 28.34 24.18 -9.49
N ARG A 524 28.28 24.80 -10.68
CA ARG A 524 28.04 26.25 -10.82
C ARG A 524 26.69 26.67 -10.23
N ALA A 525 25.64 25.86 -10.44
CA ALA A 525 24.33 26.14 -9.89
C ALA A 525 24.36 26.13 -8.35
N ARG A 526 25.10 25.18 -7.72
CA ARG A 526 25.28 25.12 -6.26
C ARG A 526 26.06 26.31 -5.70
N GLU A 527 27.14 26.73 -6.36
CA GLU A 527 27.92 27.90 -5.94
C GLU A 527 27.06 29.17 -5.86
N ARG A 528 26.11 29.31 -6.80
CA ARG A 528 25.22 30.47 -6.90
C ARG A 528 23.83 30.24 -6.28
N ALA A 529 23.61 29.14 -5.61
CA ALA A 529 22.29 28.76 -5.12
C ALA A 529 21.69 29.77 -4.10
N ARG A 530 22.56 30.42 -3.30
CA ARG A 530 22.15 31.42 -2.31
C ARG A 530 21.75 32.79 -2.90
N GLU A 531 22.07 33.04 -4.19
CA GLU A 531 21.59 34.24 -4.87
C GLU A 531 20.08 34.15 -5.06
N PRO A 532 19.34 35.27 -5.02
CA PRO A 532 17.89 35.28 -5.26
C PRO A 532 17.52 34.67 -6.62
N GLY A 533 16.35 33.98 -6.66
CA GLY A 533 15.76 33.49 -7.89
C GLY A 533 15.25 34.66 -8.74
N ALA A 534 15.77 34.78 -9.96
CA ALA A 534 15.35 35.83 -10.91
C ALA A 534 15.67 35.39 -12.33
N THR A 535 14.94 35.92 -13.29
CA THR A 535 15.26 35.84 -14.70
C THR A 535 16.48 36.71 -15.04
N ARG A 536 17.07 36.54 -16.23
CA ARG A 536 18.26 37.28 -16.70
C ARG A 536 18.04 38.79 -16.72
N ASP A 537 16.83 39.25 -17.01
CA ASP A 537 16.40 40.66 -16.99
C ASP A 537 15.97 41.16 -15.61
N GLY A 538 16.21 40.38 -14.56
CA GLY A 538 16.01 40.78 -13.15
C GLY A 538 14.61 40.64 -12.62
N THR A 539 13.66 40.00 -13.35
CA THR A 539 12.32 39.73 -12.81
C THR A 539 12.41 38.71 -11.70
N ARG A 540 11.92 39.04 -10.52
CA ARG A 540 11.97 38.20 -9.32
C ARG A 540 11.02 37.01 -9.45
N ILE A 541 11.54 35.80 -9.25
CA ILE A 541 10.80 34.55 -9.08
C ILE A 541 11.33 33.89 -7.81
N GLU A 542 10.51 33.76 -6.80
CA GLU A 542 10.91 33.12 -5.56
C GLU A 542 11.05 31.61 -5.74
N VAL A 543 12.15 31.05 -5.22
CA VAL A 543 12.40 29.60 -5.34
C VAL A 543 12.48 29.00 -3.94
N PHE A 544 11.43 28.27 -3.59
CA PHE A 544 11.17 27.71 -2.29
C PHE A 544 11.37 26.20 -2.27
N ALA A 545 11.39 25.61 -1.08
CA ALA A 545 11.46 24.18 -0.88
C ALA A 545 10.11 23.57 -0.48
N ASN A 546 9.89 22.31 -0.86
CA ASN A 546 8.86 21.45 -0.28
C ASN A 546 9.49 20.60 0.82
N LEU A 547 8.88 20.53 2.00
CA LEU A 547 9.36 19.72 3.11
C LEU A 547 8.32 18.66 3.50
N GLY A 548 8.82 17.45 3.80
CA GLY A 548 8.06 16.34 4.35
C GLY A 548 8.40 16.00 5.80
N SER A 549 9.45 16.65 6.36
CA SER A 549 9.91 16.43 7.72
C SER A 549 10.64 17.67 8.28
N ALA A 550 10.79 17.74 9.60
CA ALA A 550 11.51 18.83 10.25
C ALA A 550 13.02 18.83 9.90
N GLY A 551 13.63 17.67 9.75
CA GLY A 551 15.07 17.54 9.49
C GLY A 551 15.53 18.08 8.14
N GLU A 552 14.63 18.32 7.18
CA GLU A 552 14.96 18.81 5.84
C GLU A 552 15.17 20.33 5.77
N ALA A 553 14.71 21.10 6.77
CA ALA A 553 14.70 22.56 6.72
C ALA A 553 16.09 23.18 6.60
N ALA A 554 17.06 22.72 7.39
CA ALA A 554 18.44 23.21 7.35
C ALA A 554 19.08 22.94 5.98
N THR A 555 18.92 21.73 5.43
CA THR A 555 19.42 21.34 4.11
C THR A 555 18.79 22.19 3.00
N ALA A 556 17.51 22.50 3.08
CA ALA A 556 16.83 23.38 2.11
C ALA A 556 17.48 24.77 2.07
N VAL A 557 17.76 25.35 3.24
CA VAL A 557 18.45 26.65 3.35
C VAL A 557 19.87 26.58 2.78
N GLU A 558 20.64 25.52 3.08
CA GLU A 558 21.99 25.33 2.53
C GLU A 558 21.99 25.23 0.99
N LEU A 559 20.98 24.59 0.42
CA LEU A 559 20.79 24.48 -1.02
C LEU A 559 20.17 25.74 -1.66
N GLY A 560 19.95 26.78 -0.87
CA GLY A 560 19.57 28.10 -1.35
C GLY A 560 18.08 28.32 -1.49
N ALA A 561 17.22 27.54 -0.82
CA ALA A 561 15.81 27.83 -0.73
C ALA A 561 15.56 29.18 -0.04
N GLU A 562 14.64 29.97 -0.59
CA GLU A 562 14.32 31.30 -0.09
C GLU A 562 13.17 31.29 0.90
N GLY A 563 12.55 30.13 1.07
CA GLY A 563 11.47 29.81 1.99
C GLY A 563 11.00 28.37 1.78
N VAL A 564 9.91 28.06 2.44
CA VAL A 564 9.17 26.79 2.27
C VAL A 564 7.79 27.13 1.70
N GLY A 565 7.52 26.71 0.46
CA GLY A 565 6.23 26.95 -0.21
C GLY A 565 5.24 25.82 0.01
N LEU A 566 5.71 24.67 0.54
CA LEU A 566 4.86 23.57 0.96
C LEU A 566 5.52 22.80 2.13
N LEU A 567 4.99 22.98 3.32
CA LEU A 567 5.18 22.03 4.40
C LEU A 567 4.00 21.08 4.43
N ARG A 568 4.25 19.80 4.14
CA ARG A 568 3.28 18.72 4.30
C ARG A 568 3.18 18.36 5.77
N THR A 569 1.98 18.44 6.35
CA THR A 569 1.80 18.19 7.79
C THR A 569 1.40 16.75 8.14
N GLU A 570 1.23 15.89 7.14
CA GLU A 570 0.85 14.49 7.32
C GLU A 570 1.82 13.74 8.24
N PHE A 571 3.13 14.04 8.19
CA PHE A 571 4.14 13.42 9.05
C PHE A 571 3.91 13.62 10.55
N LEU A 572 3.14 14.64 10.95
CA LEU A 572 2.75 14.86 12.35
C LEU A 572 1.70 13.82 12.81
N PHE A 573 0.99 13.19 11.88
CA PHE A 573 -0.14 12.29 12.12
C PHE A 573 0.14 10.83 11.78
N LEU A 574 1.26 10.55 11.09
CA LEU A 574 1.63 9.19 10.69
C LEU A 574 2.04 8.33 11.90
N ASP A 575 1.79 7.02 11.81
CA ASP A 575 2.19 5.99 12.77
C ASP A 575 1.74 6.25 14.22
N ARG A 576 0.58 6.89 14.39
CA ARG A 576 0.00 7.25 15.68
C ARG A 576 -1.40 6.68 15.86
N VAL A 577 -1.69 6.31 17.10
CA VAL A 577 -3.05 5.91 17.53
C VAL A 577 -3.87 7.12 17.99
N GLU A 578 -3.20 8.15 18.52
CA GLU A 578 -3.81 9.40 19.00
C GLU A 578 -3.41 10.58 18.13
N LEU A 579 -4.34 11.53 17.95
CA LEU A 579 -4.09 12.77 17.21
C LEU A 579 -3.06 13.66 17.95
N PRO A 580 -2.11 14.30 17.23
CA PRO A 580 -1.13 15.19 17.84
C PRO A 580 -1.82 16.43 18.46
N GLY A 581 -1.44 16.76 19.69
CA GLY A 581 -1.96 17.94 20.39
C GLY A 581 -1.45 19.26 19.81
N GLU A 582 -2.08 20.37 20.21
CA GLU A 582 -1.76 21.74 19.77
C GLU A 582 -0.29 22.11 20.07
N GLU A 583 0.18 21.87 21.31
CA GLU A 583 1.55 22.19 21.71
C GLU A 583 2.62 21.38 20.97
N GLU A 584 2.34 20.13 20.70
CA GLU A 584 3.24 19.25 19.95
C GLU A 584 3.38 19.72 18.50
N GLN A 585 2.25 20.02 17.84
CA GLN A 585 2.26 20.58 16.49
C GLN A 585 3.00 21.91 16.45
N ALA A 586 2.71 22.83 17.40
CA ALA A 586 3.37 24.13 17.49
C ALA A 586 4.88 24.00 17.74
N ALA A 587 5.32 23.05 18.56
CA ALA A 587 6.73 22.82 18.83
C ALA A 587 7.48 22.39 17.56
N THR A 588 6.93 21.44 16.79
CA THR A 588 7.53 20.97 15.53
C THR A 588 7.55 22.07 14.46
N LEU A 589 6.45 22.81 14.31
CA LEU A 589 6.39 23.94 13.36
C LEU A 589 7.39 25.04 13.74
N ARG A 590 7.59 25.32 15.03
CA ARG A 590 8.56 26.29 15.53
C ARG A 590 10.00 25.84 15.25
N GLU A 591 10.32 24.56 15.45
CA GLU A 591 11.63 23.99 15.10
C GLU A 591 11.96 24.24 13.62
N ILE A 592 11.02 23.96 12.71
CA ILE A 592 11.17 24.22 11.28
C ILE A 592 11.37 25.73 11.01
N ALA A 593 10.53 26.57 11.60
CA ALA A 593 10.59 28.02 11.41
C ALA A 593 11.91 28.63 11.92
N ILE A 594 12.46 28.13 13.01
CA ILE A 594 13.80 28.51 13.52
C ILE A 594 14.88 28.11 12.52
N ALA A 595 14.84 26.88 11.99
CA ALA A 595 15.82 26.40 11.00
C ALA A 595 15.78 27.20 9.69
N LEU A 596 14.66 27.84 9.37
CA LEU A 596 14.50 28.69 8.19
C LEU A 596 15.09 30.11 8.37
N ASP A 597 15.52 30.50 9.57
CA ASP A 597 16.20 31.76 9.84
C ASP A 597 15.46 32.98 9.25
N GLY A 598 14.18 33.15 9.64
CA GLY A 598 13.33 34.28 9.24
C GLY A 598 12.77 34.20 7.80
N ARG A 599 12.98 33.11 7.07
CA ARG A 599 12.36 32.86 5.75
C ARG A 599 10.93 32.40 5.90
N PRO A 600 10.03 32.68 4.92
CA PRO A 600 8.63 32.33 4.99
C PRO A 600 8.41 30.81 4.99
N LEU A 601 7.40 30.38 5.76
CA LEU A 601 6.95 29.00 5.88
C LEU A 601 5.46 28.90 5.51
N VAL A 602 5.14 28.25 4.41
CA VAL A 602 3.75 27.91 4.04
C VAL A 602 3.39 26.54 4.61
N VAL A 603 2.49 26.54 5.60
CA VAL A 603 2.00 25.32 6.25
C VAL A 603 0.70 24.89 5.58
N ARG A 604 0.71 23.72 4.93
CA ARG A 604 -0.51 23.10 4.42
C ARG A 604 -1.25 22.39 5.57
N THR A 605 -2.53 22.69 5.76
CA THR A 605 -3.34 21.92 6.71
C THR A 605 -3.44 20.46 6.23
N LEU A 606 -3.79 19.57 7.15
CA LEU A 606 -3.77 18.13 6.93
C LEU A 606 -4.51 17.73 5.63
N ASP A 607 -3.81 16.99 4.76
CA ASP A 607 -4.34 16.37 3.56
C ASP A 607 -4.35 14.84 3.75
N ALA A 608 -5.26 14.36 4.58
CA ALA A 608 -5.52 12.96 4.81
C ALA A 608 -6.74 12.51 3.99
N GLY A 609 -6.82 11.21 3.73
CA GLY A 609 -7.81 10.60 2.86
C GLY A 609 -7.20 10.01 1.60
N ALA A 610 -8.01 9.46 0.72
CA ALA A 610 -7.57 8.78 -0.49
C ALA A 610 -6.62 7.60 -0.20
N ASP A 611 -5.35 7.71 -0.60
CA ASP A 611 -4.30 6.71 -0.43
C ASP A 611 -3.53 6.81 0.91
N LYS A 612 -3.94 7.73 1.80
CA LYS A 612 -3.24 8.03 3.07
C LYS A 612 -4.13 7.80 4.28
N PRO A 613 -4.42 6.53 4.62
CA PRO A 613 -5.15 6.24 5.85
C PRO A 613 -4.33 6.63 7.07
N LEU A 614 -4.97 7.28 8.04
CA LEU A 614 -4.37 7.62 9.32
C LEU A 614 -5.03 6.78 10.42
N PRO A 615 -4.28 5.98 11.18
CA PRO A 615 -4.86 5.14 12.25
C PRO A 615 -5.61 5.98 13.30
N ALA A 616 -5.10 7.17 13.63
CA ALA A 616 -5.74 8.09 14.56
C ALA A 616 -6.99 8.79 14.01
N LEU A 617 -7.29 8.65 12.71
CA LEU A 617 -8.41 9.30 12.03
C LEU A 617 -9.08 8.30 11.08
N PRO A 618 -9.74 7.24 11.60
CA PRO A 618 -10.36 6.22 10.78
C PRO A 618 -11.48 6.83 9.93
N MET A 619 -11.51 6.45 8.66
CA MET A 619 -12.51 6.87 7.68
C MET A 619 -13.23 5.66 7.11
N PRO A 620 -14.52 5.77 6.78
CA PRO A 620 -15.23 4.70 6.09
C PRO A 620 -14.61 4.43 4.71
N PRO A 621 -14.64 3.19 4.23
CA PRO A 621 -14.14 2.87 2.90
C PRO A 621 -14.99 3.55 1.81
N GLU A 622 -14.34 4.12 0.83
CA GLU A 622 -14.97 4.81 -0.31
C GLU A 622 -14.69 4.08 -1.61
N ALA A 623 -15.64 4.07 -2.53
CA ALA A 623 -15.49 3.44 -3.84
C ALA A 623 -14.42 4.12 -4.72
N ASN A 624 -14.23 5.42 -4.57
CA ASN A 624 -13.25 6.23 -5.27
C ASN A 624 -12.57 7.20 -4.29
N PRO A 625 -11.62 6.73 -3.46
CA PRO A 625 -11.04 7.51 -2.38
C PRO A 625 -10.41 8.83 -2.82
N PHE A 626 -9.81 8.90 -4.01
CA PHE A 626 -9.25 10.15 -4.56
C PHE A 626 -10.31 11.21 -4.90
N LEU A 627 -11.58 10.81 -5.11
CA LEU A 627 -12.70 11.70 -5.38
C LEU A 627 -13.60 11.91 -4.16
N GLY A 628 -13.29 11.28 -3.06
CA GLY A 628 -14.07 11.24 -1.83
C GLY A 628 -13.75 12.37 -0.84
N VAL A 629 -13.91 12.04 0.45
CA VAL A 629 -13.69 12.96 1.58
C VAL A 629 -12.19 12.96 1.92
N ARG A 630 -11.48 14.04 1.51
CA ARG A 630 -10.06 14.24 1.83
C ARG A 630 -9.75 15.73 1.99
N GLY A 631 -8.60 16.01 2.58
CA GLY A 631 -8.07 17.36 2.73
C GLY A 631 -9.01 18.26 3.51
N ILE A 632 -9.35 19.43 2.95
CA ILE A 632 -10.23 20.40 3.63
C ILE A 632 -11.64 19.83 3.91
N ARG A 633 -12.16 18.95 3.06
CA ARG A 633 -13.48 18.33 3.28
C ARG A 633 -13.48 17.51 4.58
N LEU A 634 -12.45 16.67 4.77
CA LEU A 634 -12.29 15.87 5.98
C LEU A 634 -12.10 16.77 7.21
N THR A 635 -11.25 17.79 7.13
CA THR A 635 -10.96 18.62 8.29
C THR A 635 -12.08 19.60 8.63
N LEU A 636 -13.00 19.91 7.71
CA LEU A 636 -14.26 20.61 8.02
C LEU A 636 -15.27 19.68 8.70
N GLU A 637 -15.37 18.41 8.33
CA GLU A 637 -16.18 17.40 9.05
C GLU A 637 -15.59 17.14 10.45
N ARG A 638 -14.27 17.08 10.55
CA ARG A 638 -13.53 16.93 11.80
C ARG A 638 -12.97 18.29 12.24
N GLY A 639 -13.89 19.21 12.58
CA GLY A 639 -13.56 20.56 12.98
C GLY A 639 -12.61 20.66 14.17
N ASP A 640 -12.55 19.63 15.02
CA ASP A 640 -11.60 19.49 16.13
C ASP A 640 -10.14 19.42 15.63
N VAL A 641 -9.90 18.68 14.56
CA VAL A 641 -8.56 18.53 13.94
C VAL A 641 -8.12 19.88 13.33
N LEU A 642 -8.99 20.50 12.52
CA LEU A 642 -8.69 21.78 11.89
C LEU A 642 -8.44 22.87 12.93
N ALA A 643 -9.28 23.00 13.95
CA ALA A 643 -9.14 23.99 15.00
C ALA A 643 -7.83 23.85 15.77
N THR A 644 -7.47 22.61 16.14
CA THR A 644 -6.19 22.32 16.83
C THR A 644 -5.00 22.72 15.97
N GLN A 645 -5.02 22.40 14.68
CA GLN A 645 -3.94 22.74 13.75
C GLN A 645 -3.83 24.25 13.53
N LEU A 646 -4.95 24.96 13.35
CA LEU A 646 -4.98 26.40 13.17
C LEU A 646 -4.47 27.14 14.42
N ARG A 647 -4.81 26.69 15.65
CA ARG A 647 -4.25 27.27 16.89
C ARG A 647 -2.75 27.06 16.99
N ALA A 648 -2.26 25.86 16.63
CA ALA A 648 -0.82 25.58 16.60
C ALA A 648 -0.08 26.50 15.60
N ILE A 649 -0.64 26.68 14.39
CA ILE A 649 -0.09 27.57 13.37
C ILE A 649 -0.07 29.03 13.86
N LEU A 650 -1.15 29.52 14.49
CA LEU A 650 -1.24 30.89 15.02
C LEU A 650 -0.17 31.16 16.08
N ARG A 651 0.12 30.21 16.97
CA ARG A 651 1.19 30.36 17.97
C ARG A 651 2.56 30.59 17.33
N VAL A 652 2.85 29.87 16.25
CA VAL A 652 4.13 30.02 15.53
C VAL A 652 4.14 31.28 14.67
N ALA A 653 3.00 31.66 14.08
CA ALA A 653 2.86 32.90 13.30
C ALA A 653 3.04 34.18 14.13
N ALA A 654 2.85 34.11 15.45
CA ALA A 654 3.16 35.22 16.35
C ALA A 654 4.66 35.52 16.45
N GLU A 655 5.52 34.57 16.13
CA GLU A 655 6.97 34.63 16.29
C GLU A 655 7.74 34.59 14.97
N HIS A 656 7.15 34.00 13.94
CA HIS A 656 7.79 33.70 12.66
C HIS A 656 6.90 34.02 11.46
N PRO A 657 7.46 34.25 10.25
CA PRO A 657 6.67 34.52 9.04
C PRO A 657 6.04 33.23 8.51
N VAL A 658 4.87 32.90 9.02
CA VAL A 658 4.09 31.71 8.63
C VAL A 658 2.89 32.09 7.80
N LYS A 659 2.56 31.27 6.80
CA LYS A 659 1.35 31.35 5.98
C LYS A 659 0.61 30.03 6.11
N VAL A 660 -0.72 30.05 5.99
CA VAL A 660 -1.55 28.83 6.01
C VAL A 660 -2.16 28.58 4.63
N MET A 661 -2.16 27.31 4.22
CA MET A 661 -2.68 26.87 2.94
C MET A 661 -3.63 25.69 3.12
N LEU A 662 -4.82 25.75 2.51
CA LEU A 662 -5.83 24.72 2.57
C LEU A 662 -5.71 23.79 1.34
N PRO A 663 -5.64 22.45 1.53
CA PRO A 663 -5.64 21.47 0.43
C PRO A 663 -7.04 21.20 -0.11
N MET A 664 -7.16 20.71 -1.36
CA MET A 664 -8.37 20.16 -1.96
C MET A 664 -9.57 21.09 -2.04
N VAL A 665 -9.35 22.42 -2.00
CA VAL A 665 -10.42 23.40 -2.12
C VAL A 665 -11.04 23.36 -3.53
N ALA A 666 -12.36 23.29 -3.60
CA ALA A 666 -13.14 23.28 -4.84
C ALA A 666 -14.17 24.42 -4.88
N THR A 667 -14.61 24.94 -3.72
CA THR A 667 -15.72 25.89 -3.62
C THR A 667 -15.43 27.04 -2.67
N LEU A 668 -16.14 28.17 -2.85
CA LEU A 668 -16.07 29.31 -1.94
C LEU A 668 -16.53 28.95 -0.52
N HIS A 669 -17.53 28.08 -0.39
CA HIS A 669 -18.07 27.68 0.91
C HIS A 669 -17.00 27.02 1.82
N GLU A 670 -16.12 26.20 1.23
CA GLU A 670 -15.00 25.59 1.98
C GLU A 670 -14.02 26.64 2.50
N ILE A 671 -13.77 27.70 1.71
CA ILE A 671 -12.93 28.84 2.14
C ILE A 671 -13.58 29.61 3.27
N GLU A 672 -14.88 29.94 3.14
CA GLU A 672 -15.64 30.67 4.17
C GLU A 672 -15.70 29.91 5.48
N ALA A 673 -15.95 28.60 5.43
CA ALA A 673 -15.97 27.74 6.61
C ALA A 673 -14.60 27.67 7.30
N ALA A 674 -13.51 27.51 6.54
CA ALA A 674 -12.17 27.50 7.09
C ALA A 674 -11.74 28.88 7.66
N ARG A 675 -12.17 29.98 7.03
CA ARG A 675 -11.96 31.33 7.59
C ARG A 675 -12.70 31.54 8.90
N ALA A 676 -13.91 31.01 9.02
CA ALA A 676 -14.66 31.03 10.28
C ALA A 676 -13.93 30.23 11.37
N ALA A 677 -13.37 29.04 11.02
CA ALA A 677 -12.57 28.25 11.94
C ALA A 677 -11.28 28.99 12.36
N LEU A 678 -10.61 29.70 11.44
CA LEU A 678 -9.45 30.53 11.77
C LEU A 678 -9.80 31.71 12.69
N ALA A 679 -10.95 32.37 12.45
CA ALA A 679 -11.43 33.45 13.35
C ALA A 679 -11.69 32.88 14.75
N GLN A 680 -12.36 31.76 14.88
CA GLN A 680 -12.57 31.11 16.18
C GLN A 680 -11.24 30.71 16.84
N ALA A 681 -10.27 30.18 16.10
CA ALA A 681 -8.94 29.85 16.62
C ALA A 681 -8.20 31.10 17.15
N ARG A 682 -8.37 32.26 16.52
CA ARG A 682 -7.85 33.58 17.03
C ARG A 682 -8.53 33.97 18.33
N ASP A 683 -9.84 33.83 18.41
CA ASP A 683 -10.59 34.13 19.64
C ASP A 683 -10.19 33.18 20.78
N ASP A 684 -10.05 31.88 20.51
CA ASP A 684 -9.67 30.87 21.49
C ASP A 684 -8.26 31.10 22.06
N THR A 685 -7.32 31.51 21.22
CA THR A 685 -5.91 31.72 21.62
C THR A 685 -5.63 33.14 22.09
N GLY A 686 -6.46 34.09 21.71
CA GLY A 686 -6.19 35.54 21.92
C GLY A 686 -5.02 36.06 21.07
N ILE A 687 -4.59 35.32 20.03
CA ILE A 687 -3.46 35.65 19.15
C ILE A 687 -3.99 36.29 17.86
N ASP A 688 -3.65 37.58 17.66
CA ASP A 688 -3.92 38.32 16.43
C ASP A 688 -2.63 38.50 15.61
N ALA A 689 -2.01 37.39 15.22
CA ALA A 689 -0.82 37.39 14.37
C ALA A 689 -1.17 37.65 12.91
N PRO A 690 -0.31 38.36 12.14
CA PRO A 690 -0.46 38.46 10.69
C PRO A 690 -0.23 37.10 10.09
N LEU A 691 -1.24 36.58 9.40
CA LEU A 691 -1.21 35.24 8.77
C LEU A 691 -1.85 35.35 7.40
N GLU A 692 -1.04 35.21 6.33
CA GLU A 692 -1.59 35.05 4.98
C GLU A 692 -2.33 33.72 4.88
N PHE A 693 -3.53 33.79 4.34
CA PHE A 693 -4.43 32.65 4.18
C PHE A 693 -4.64 32.34 2.71
N GLY A 694 -4.16 31.21 2.25
CA GLY A 694 -4.23 30.78 0.86
C GLY A 694 -4.84 29.40 0.67
N ILE A 695 -4.98 29.01 -0.58
CA ILE A 695 -5.48 27.70 -0.98
C ILE A 695 -4.53 27.00 -1.94
N MET A 696 -4.54 25.67 -1.88
CA MET A 696 -3.92 24.83 -2.91
C MET A 696 -4.93 24.64 -4.06
N VAL A 697 -4.54 25.09 -5.25
CA VAL A 697 -5.32 24.88 -6.48
C VAL A 697 -4.90 23.57 -7.10
N GLU A 698 -5.63 22.54 -6.79
CA GLU A 698 -5.38 21.17 -7.26
C GLU A 698 -6.66 20.49 -7.78
N VAL A 699 -7.82 21.13 -7.60
CA VAL A 699 -9.08 20.76 -8.22
C VAL A 699 -9.33 21.72 -9.40
N PRO A 700 -9.64 21.24 -10.63
CA PRO A 700 -9.87 22.10 -11.79
C PRO A 700 -10.93 23.18 -11.58
N ALA A 701 -11.95 22.93 -10.76
CA ALA A 701 -12.98 23.90 -10.42
C ALA A 701 -12.40 25.17 -9.76
N ALA A 702 -11.46 25.00 -8.81
CA ALA A 702 -10.81 26.13 -8.15
C ALA A 702 -9.97 26.96 -9.13
N ALA A 703 -9.32 26.32 -10.11
CA ALA A 703 -8.55 27.02 -11.14
C ALA A 703 -9.46 27.89 -12.03
N LEU A 704 -10.64 27.37 -12.42
CA LEU A 704 -11.63 28.08 -13.25
C LEU A 704 -12.31 29.20 -12.49
N ASP A 705 -12.57 29.05 -11.19
CA ASP A 705 -13.20 30.04 -10.33
C ASP A 705 -12.19 30.97 -9.62
N ALA A 706 -10.90 30.93 -10.01
CA ALA A 706 -9.83 31.63 -9.32
C ALA A 706 -10.08 33.14 -9.15
N ALA A 707 -10.67 33.81 -10.13
CA ALA A 707 -11.02 35.22 -10.05
C ALA A 707 -12.00 35.54 -8.90
N LYS A 708 -12.98 34.65 -8.68
CA LYS A 708 -13.98 34.76 -7.62
C LYS A 708 -13.38 34.40 -6.25
N LEU A 709 -12.55 33.35 -6.21
CA LEU A 709 -11.89 32.90 -4.98
C LEU A 709 -10.83 33.90 -4.49
N ALA A 710 -10.20 34.67 -5.42
CA ALA A 710 -9.18 35.68 -5.11
C ALA A 710 -9.67 36.82 -4.19
N GLU A 711 -10.97 37.06 -4.11
CA GLU A 711 -11.56 38.02 -3.15
C GLU A 711 -11.41 37.54 -1.70
N HIS A 712 -11.30 36.23 -1.51
CA HIS A 712 -11.37 35.57 -0.21
C HIS A 712 -10.04 34.94 0.26
N VAL A 713 -8.97 35.02 -0.53
CA VAL A 713 -7.65 34.45 -0.18
C VAL A 713 -6.54 35.47 -0.45
N ASP A 714 -5.39 35.28 0.16
CA ASP A 714 -4.23 36.14 -0.01
C ASP A 714 -3.28 35.60 -1.08
N PHE A 715 -3.32 34.29 -1.37
CA PHE A 715 -2.50 33.63 -2.39
C PHE A 715 -3.10 32.33 -2.89
N PHE A 716 -2.57 31.88 -4.01
CA PHE A 716 -2.80 30.57 -4.60
C PHE A 716 -1.49 29.79 -4.72
N SER A 717 -1.48 28.51 -4.39
CA SER A 717 -0.39 27.59 -4.69
C SER A 717 -0.93 26.41 -5.52
N LEU A 718 -0.38 26.20 -6.70
CA LEU A 718 -0.85 25.17 -7.62
C LEU A 718 -0.23 23.82 -7.27
N GLY A 719 -1.06 22.85 -6.85
CA GLY A 719 -0.70 21.47 -6.61
C GLY A 719 -0.77 20.68 -7.93
N THR A 720 0.24 20.84 -8.80
CA THR A 720 0.19 20.34 -10.18
C THR A 720 0.07 18.83 -10.29
N ASN A 721 0.42 18.05 -9.27
CA ASN A 721 0.28 16.61 -9.28
C ASN A 721 -1.21 16.19 -9.27
N ASP A 722 -1.98 16.64 -8.28
CA ASP A 722 -3.42 16.38 -8.18
C ASP A 722 -4.20 17.13 -9.28
N LEU A 723 -3.80 18.37 -9.62
CA LEU A 723 -4.40 19.10 -10.72
C LEU A 723 -4.27 18.34 -12.05
N THR A 724 -3.12 17.70 -12.31
CA THR A 724 -2.92 16.85 -13.50
C THR A 724 -3.79 15.61 -13.43
N GLN A 725 -3.80 14.90 -12.29
CA GLN A 725 -4.62 13.71 -12.07
C GLN A 725 -6.10 13.98 -12.41
N TYR A 726 -6.67 15.02 -11.85
CA TYR A 726 -8.09 15.34 -12.03
C TYR A 726 -8.38 15.93 -13.42
N THR A 727 -7.46 16.69 -14.01
CA THR A 727 -7.63 17.26 -15.36
C THR A 727 -7.56 16.17 -16.44
N MET A 728 -6.64 15.22 -16.29
CA MET A 728 -6.41 14.14 -17.24
C MET A 728 -7.26 12.90 -16.94
N ALA A 729 -8.02 12.88 -15.81
CA ALA A 729 -8.80 11.74 -15.34
C ALA A 729 -7.96 10.44 -15.27
N ALA A 730 -6.72 10.55 -14.76
CA ALA A 730 -5.75 9.47 -14.73
C ALA A 730 -5.32 9.17 -13.30
N GLU A 731 -5.31 7.90 -12.92
CA GLU A 731 -4.89 7.46 -11.58
C GLU A 731 -3.37 7.35 -11.49
N ARG A 732 -2.77 7.88 -10.40
CA ARG A 732 -1.31 7.92 -10.20
C ARG A 732 -0.67 6.54 -10.08
N GLY A 733 -1.37 5.54 -9.58
CA GLY A 733 -0.87 4.18 -9.39
C GLY A 733 -0.86 3.33 -10.67
N ASP A 734 -1.50 3.78 -11.75
CA ASP A 734 -1.61 3.01 -12.98
C ASP A 734 -0.46 3.34 -13.96
N GLU A 735 0.47 2.38 -14.11
CA GLU A 735 1.62 2.51 -15.03
C GLU A 735 1.21 2.80 -16.48
N ARG A 736 0.05 2.30 -16.92
CA ARG A 736 -0.48 2.50 -18.27
C ARG A 736 -0.85 3.97 -18.54
N LEU A 737 -1.14 4.72 -17.47
CA LEU A 737 -1.54 6.12 -17.51
C LEU A 737 -0.39 7.10 -17.21
N ALA A 738 0.81 6.59 -16.90
CA ALA A 738 1.96 7.41 -16.51
C ALA A 738 2.27 8.54 -17.51
N ALA A 739 2.12 8.31 -18.81
CA ALA A 739 2.34 9.33 -19.85
C ALA A 739 1.35 10.51 -19.75
N LEU A 740 0.14 10.31 -19.23
CA LEU A 740 -0.85 11.36 -19.00
C LEU A 740 -0.53 12.21 -17.76
N LEU A 741 0.24 11.66 -16.83
CA LEU A 741 0.56 12.28 -15.54
C LEU A 741 1.92 12.99 -15.56
N THR A 742 2.76 12.72 -16.56
CA THR A 742 4.15 13.21 -16.62
C THR A 742 4.25 14.48 -17.47
N GLY A 743 5.01 15.47 -16.98
CA GLY A 743 5.36 16.68 -17.71
C GLY A 743 4.27 17.76 -17.76
N PRO A 744 4.54 18.88 -18.44
CA PRO A 744 3.65 20.03 -18.51
C PRO A 744 2.53 19.82 -19.52
N GLN A 745 1.46 19.13 -19.11
CA GLN A 745 0.28 18.91 -19.97
C GLN A 745 -0.34 20.25 -20.41
N PRO A 746 -0.60 20.49 -21.72
CA PRO A 746 -1.14 21.76 -22.18
C PRO A 746 -2.49 22.13 -21.56
N ALA A 747 -3.33 21.14 -21.18
CA ALA A 747 -4.57 21.37 -20.47
C ALA A 747 -4.32 21.95 -19.07
N VAL A 748 -3.33 21.39 -18.33
CA VAL A 748 -2.92 21.86 -16.99
C VAL A 748 -2.31 23.26 -17.08
N LEU A 749 -1.44 23.53 -18.10
CA LEU A 749 -0.88 24.86 -18.31
C LEU A 749 -1.97 25.92 -18.56
N ARG A 750 -3.09 25.57 -19.21
CA ARG A 750 -4.23 26.46 -19.38
C ARG A 750 -4.91 26.78 -18.05
N LEU A 751 -5.11 25.79 -17.16
CA LEU A 751 -5.66 26.01 -15.83
C LEU A 751 -4.72 26.89 -14.97
N ILE A 752 -3.42 26.68 -15.08
CA ILE A 752 -2.42 27.55 -14.41
C ILE A 752 -2.56 29.00 -14.91
N ARG A 753 -2.65 29.21 -16.22
CA ARG A 753 -2.87 30.54 -16.80
C ARG A 753 -4.17 31.19 -16.32
N GLU A 754 -5.28 30.45 -16.27
CA GLU A 754 -6.57 30.94 -15.75
C GLU A 754 -6.45 31.37 -14.27
N THR A 755 -5.78 30.54 -13.45
CA THR A 755 -5.52 30.86 -12.04
C THR A 755 -4.70 32.14 -11.89
N VAL A 756 -3.61 32.30 -12.66
CA VAL A 756 -2.78 33.52 -12.63
C VAL A 756 -3.58 34.74 -13.08
N ALA A 757 -4.38 34.61 -14.13
CA ALA A 757 -5.22 35.71 -14.64
C ALA A 757 -6.28 36.11 -13.59
N GLY A 758 -6.94 35.15 -12.94
CA GLY A 758 -7.91 35.42 -11.89
C GLY A 758 -7.29 36.08 -10.65
N ALA A 759 -6.14 35.61 -10.23
CA ALA A 759 -5.38 36.16 -9.09
C ALA A 759 -4.90 37.58 -9.31
N ALA A 760 -4.44 37.90 -10.53
CA ALA A 760 -3.90 39.22 -10.90
C ALA A 760 -4.93 40.33 -10.72
N GLY A 761 -6.22 40.07 -10.97
CA GLY A 761 -7.31 41.03 -10.78
C GLY A 761 -7.46 41.56 -9.36
N HIS A 762 -6.97 40.81 -8.37
CA HIS A 762 -7.02 41.10 -6.94
C HIS A 762 -5.62 41.31 -6.32
N GLY A 763 -4.55 41.33 -7.13
CA GLY A 763 -3.18 41.51 -6.65
C GLY A 763 -2.69 40.32 -5.82
N ARG A 764 -3.22 39.11 -6.03
CA ARG A 764 -2.80 37.91 -5.32
C ARG A 764 -1.63 37.26 -6.05
N TRP A 765 -0.64 36.78 -5.28
CA TRP A 765 0.49 36.05 -5.83
C TRP A 765 0.11 34.57 -6.09
N VAL A 766 0.79 33.98 -7.07
CA VAL A 766 0.57 32.58 -7.45
C VAL A 766 1.88 31.81 -7.40
N GLY A 767 1.89 30.74 -6.60
CA GLY A 767 2.97 29.77 -6.53
C GLY A 767 2.61 28.44 -7.20
N VAL A 768 3.63 27.60 -7.40
CA VAL A 768 3.49 26.20 -7.84
C VAL A 768 4.32 25.31 -6.92
N CYS A 769 3.69 24.32 -6.29
CA CYS A 769 4.37 23.40 -5.36
C CYS A 769 4.33 21.92 -5.80
N GLY A 770 3.76 21.63 -6.97
CA GLY A 770 3.83 20.31 -7.57
C GLY A 770 5.17 20.03 -8.28
N GLU A 771 5.34 18.79 -8.77
CA GLU A 771 6.60 18.34 -9.39
C GLU A 771 7.04 19.17 -10.60
N LEU A 772 6.12 19.80 -11.32
CA LEU A 772 6.45 20.68 -12.45
C LEU A 772 7.36 21.84 -12.05
N ALA A 773 7.26 22.34 -10.83
CA ALA A 773 8.14 23.43 -10.36
C ALA A 773 9.61 23.05 -10.31
N GLY A 774 9.90 21.76 -10.09
CA GLY A 774 11.26 21.22 -10.02
C GLY A 774 11.88 20.83 -11.37
N ASP A 775 11.12 20.82 -12.47
CA ASP A 775 11.65 20.62 -13.83
C ASP A 775 12.13 21.97 -14.39
N PRO A 776 13.44 22.16 -14.67
CA PRO A 776 13.97 23.42 -15.17
C PRO A 776 13.26 23.95 -16.43
N ALA A 777 12.87 23.03 -17.35
CA ALA A 777 12.18 23.40 -18.58
C ALA A 777 10.73 23.87 -18.28
N ALA A 778 10.01 23.16 -17.41
CA ALA A 778 8.68 23.56 -16.97
C ALA A 778 8.72 24.83 -16.12
N ALA A 779 9.72 25.02 -15.26
CA ALA A 779 9.89 26.20 -14.42
C ALA A 779 9.97 27.49 -15.25
N VAL A 780 10.67 27.46 -16.41
CA VAL A 780 10.71 28.60 -17.35
C VAL A 780 9.32 28.87 -17.94
N LEU A 781 8.56 27.84 -18.30
CA LEU A 781 7.20 27.99 -18.82
C LEU A 781 6.27 28.58 -17.77
N LEU A 782 6.37 28.11 -16.51
CA LEU A 782 5.58 28.62 -15.37
C LEU A 782 5.87 30.10 -15.09
N ALA A 783 7.14 30.50 -15.09
CA ALA A 783 7.52 31.90 -15.00
C ALA A 783 6.92 32.73 -16.16
N GLY A 784 6.95 32.20 -17.37
CA GLY A 784 6.33 32.81 -18.56
C GLY A 784 4.80 32.93 -18.49
N LEU A 785 4.11 32.05 -17.76
CA LEU A 785 2.68 32.14 -17.47
C LEU A 785 2.36 33.19 -16.38
N GLY A 786 3.37 33.72 -15.67
CA GLY A 786 3.19 34.72 -14.64
C GLY A 786 3.18 34.17 -13.20
N VAL A 787 3.62 32.93 -13.01
CA VAL A 787 3.86 32.38 -11.67
C VAL A 787 5.03 33.12 -11.03
N THR A 788 4.92 33.47 -9.74
CA THR A 788 5.88 34.28 -9.00
C THR A 788 6.67 33.50 -7.96
N GLU A 789 6.23 32.29 -7.62
CA GLU A 789 6.89 31.41 -6.65
C GLU A 789 6.93 29.96 -7.20
N LEU A 790 8.07 29.27 -7.04
CA LEU A 790 8.26 27.88 -7.45
C LEU A 790 8.82 27.09 -6.25
N SER A 791 8.06 26.10 -5.80
CA SER A 791 8.44 25.25 -4.65
C SER A 791 8.65 23.80 -5.06
N MET A 792 9.77 23.21 -4.63
CA MET A 792 10.24 21.91 -5.10
C MET A 792 11.05 21.17 -4.03
N ALA A 793 11.42 19.93 -4.28
CA ALA A 793 12.37 19.23 -3.42
C ALA A 793 13.69 20.02 -3.31
N PRO A 794 14.31 20.13 -2.11
CA PRO A 794 15.49 20.97 -1.86
C PRO A 794 16.63 20.77 -2.86
N ALA A 795 16.89 19.53 -3.28
CA ALA A 795 17.96 19.19 -4.23
C ALA A 795 17.80 19.83 -5.63
N LEU A 796 16.58 20.23 -6.01
CA LEU A 796 16.28 20.82 -7.32
C LEU A 796 16.42 22.35 -7.36
N VAL A 797 16.39 23.02 -6.21
CA VAL A 797 16.45 24.47 -6.07
C VAL A 797 17.61 25.10 -6.85
N PRO A 798 18.88 24.63 -6.74
CA PRO A 798 19.99 25.25 -7.46
C PRO A 798 19.83 25.20 -8.98
N GLY A 799 19.33 24.05 -9.50
CA GLY A 799 19.12 23.82 -10.92
C GLY A 799 18.04 24.73 -11.52
N VAL A 800 16.91 24.88 -10.84
CA VAL A 800 15.82 25.77 -11.27
C VAL A 800 16.23 27.23 -11.24
N LYS A 801 16.93 27.68 -10.17
CA LYS A 801 17.50 29.03 -10.13
C LYS A 801 18.47 29.30 -11.28
N GLN A 802 19.29 28.31 -11.65
CA GLN A 802 20.21 28.44 -12.79
C GLN A 802 19.46 28.54 -14.13
N ALA A 803 18.40 27.75 -14.31
CA ALA A 803 17.55 27.82 -15.51
C ALA A 803 16.91 29.21 -15.68
N LEU A 804 16.29 29.75 -14.61
CA LEU A 804 15.67 31.07 -14.61
C LEU A 804 16.67 32.17 -14.98
N ARG A 805 17.90 32.15 -14.45
CA ARG A 805 18.97 33.11 -14.76
C ARG A 805 19.44 33.05 -16.21
N GLY A 806 19.19 31.94 -16.92
CA GLY A 806 19.54 31.77 -18.34
C GLY A 806 18.60 32.50 -19.28
N VAL A 807 17.37 32.83 -18.90
CA VAL A 807 16.31 33.30 -19.77
C VAL A 807 15.80 34.68 -19.39
N GLU A 808 15.35 35.46 -20.39
CA GLU A 808 14.58 36.69 -20.19
C GLU A 808 13.09 36.36 -20.05
N LEU A 809 12.37 37.14 -19.26
CA LEU A 809 10.93 36.91 -19.06
C LEU A 809 10.14 36.97 -20.37
N ALA A 810 10.55 37.83 -21.31
CA ALA A 810 9.95 37.90 -22.62
C ALA A 810 10.07 36.59 -23.44
N GLN A 811 11.26 35.94 -23.33
CA GLN A 811 11.49 34.61 -23.95
C GLN A 811 10.65 33.53 -23.26
N ALA A 812 10.61 33.53 -21.91
CA ALA A 812 9.77 32.62 -21.15
C ALA A 812 8.28 32.75 -21.49
N ARG A 813 7.78 33.99 -21.67
CA ARG A 813 6.39 34.26 -22.11
C ARG A 813 6.10 33.71 -23.48
N ALA A 814 7.01 33.92 -24.47
CA ALA A 814 6.85 33.37 -25.81
C ALA A 814 6.83 31.83 -25.80
N ALA A 815 7.73 31.21 -25.03
CA ALA A 815 7.79 29.74 -24.86
C ALA A 815 6.51 29.21 -24.20
N ALA A 816 6.01 29.87 -23.15
CA ALA A 816 4.75 29.51 -22.50
C ALA A 816 3.55 29.53 -23.45
N GLN A 817 3.45 30.56 -24.34
CA GLN A 817 2.41 30.59 -25.35
C GLN A 817 2.53 29.46 -26.37
N ALA A 818 3.75 29.11 -26.80
CA ALA A 818 3.98 27.97 -27.69
C ALA A 818 3.61 26.64 -26.99
N ALA A 819 3.99 26.46 -25.70
CA ALA A 819 3.65 25.28 -24.91
C ALA A 819 2.12 25.11 -24.71
N LEU A 820 1.35 26.18 -24.56
CA LEU A 820 -0.12 26.15 -24.49
C LEU A 820 -0.75 25.62 -25.78
N ALA A 821 -0.08 25.76 -26.93
CA ALA A 821 -0.50 25.29 -28.24
C ALA A 821 0.10 23.91 -28.61
N ALA A 822 0.96 23.37 -27.80
CA ALA A 822 1.61 22.07 -28.03
C ALA A 822 0.57 20.92 -28.06
N PRO A 823 0.83 19.85 -28.83
CA PRO A 823 -0.08 18.71 -28.91
C PRO A 823 -0.09 17.86 -27.63
N ASP A 824 1.01 17.80 -26.90
CA ASP A 824 1.19 16.97 -25.72
C ASP A 824 2.25 17.56 -24.76
N ALA A 825 2.44 16.88 -23.61
CA ALA A 825 3.39 17.30 -22.58
C ALA A 825 4.85 17.25 -23.04
N SER A 826 5.22 16.29 -23.88
CA SER A 826 6.58 16.13 -24.38
C SER A 826 6.95 17.31 -25.29
N ALA A 827 6.09 17.67 -26.22
CA ALA A 827 6.26 18.83 -27.10
C ALA A 827 6.26 20.14 -26.28
N ALA A 828 5.39 20.27 -25.29
CA ALA A 828 5.36 21.44 -24.41
C ALA A 828 6.67 21.56 -23.61
N ARG A 829 7.19 20.47 -23.06
CA ARG A 829 8.47 20.43 -22.32
C ARG A 829 9.66 20.79 -23.25
N ALA A 830 9.65 20.28 -24.49
CA ALA A 830 10.69 20.57 -25.47
C ALA A 830 10.84 22.09 -25.73
N VAL A 831 9.70 22.81 -25.84
CA VAL A 831 9.71 24.28 -25.99
C VAL A 831 10.44 24.99 -24.84
N GLY A 832 10.21 24.54 -23.58
CA GLY A 832 10.94 25.06 -22.42
C GLY A 832 12.43 24.70 -22.42
N ALA A 833 12.73 23.46 -22.83
CA ALA A 833 14.10 22.94 -22.87
C ALA A 833 14.98 23.64 -23.93
N GLU A 834 14.41 24.14 -25.03
CA GLU A 834 15.14 24.92 -26.05
C GLU A 834 15.74 26.23 -25.53
N LEU A 835 15.26 26.72 -24.38
CA LEU A 835 15.78 27.95 -23.77
C LEU A 835 16.91 27.70 -22.77
N LEU A 836 17.20 26.44 -22.38
CA LEU A 836 18.22 26.05 -21.41
C LEU A 836 19.53 25.66 -22.06
#